data_02e12d794fd10eb0189a84137fb8415b
#
_entry.id   02e12d794fd10eb0189a84137fb8415b
#
_cell.length_a   1.000
_cell.length_b   1.000
_cell.length_c   1.000
_cell.angle_alpha   90.00
_cell.angle_beta   90.00
_cell.angle_gamma   90.00
#
_symmetry.space_group_name_H-M   'P 1'
#
loop_
_entity.id
_entity.type
_entity.pdbx_description
1 polymer ?
#
loop_
_entity_poly.entity_id
_entity_poly.type
_entity_poly.pdbx_seq_one_letter_code
_entity_poly.pdbx_strand_id
1 'polypeptide(L)'
;MGAVDVVVVLASAVLVAVLGWYFFGPRRAGAARLEGGVQRVEVTVRGGYRPDVIKVRQGTPVELVFDRQEAGECTSRVVFPDLKVGAGLPAHTRTTVRLNPDRPGSYGFACGMNMIHGRLLVEPADGSAGPPPATDGHDTATRAEAPTAEGPPAGADRTAAEAEAADAAERQAEIKDLTRRVLTGAVLTAPVLFAVMAHELFGADWVPGWMLNHWLQLALITPVMFYTGRPIHVTGWLTLRHRAADMNSLITLGTSAAYGYSLLVTLAPGLLPEDVREVYFEAVGVILTLILLGRLLEARAKAGTGEAIRALLGLQARTARVVRDGAEAEIPVEDVAVGDEIVIRPGEKIPVDAEVLSGSSAVDESMVTGEPMPVTKHAGDTVIGATVNGTGSLRVRAAKVGADTMLAQIIRLVQQAQASKAPIQRLADAVSAYFVPAVIAIAIGTFAVWFTLGPSPALTLALVSAVAVLIIACPCALGLATPLSVMVGTGKGARAGILIRSAEALETAHKLDTVVLDKTGTVTEGKPVLTDVHTAEGFDEPELLRLVAAAEADSEHPLARAIVTGVRDRGLRPPGATGFDSVTGKGVQATVEGRAVLVGTSRLLGDVGIDTTALAPVAAGLSAEGKTPVLAAVDARPAGVLAVADTVKDDSVSAVAALKRLGIEVVVITGDNARTAAAIAAQVGVDRVLAEVLPEHKADEIRRLQGEGRTVGMVGDGINDAPALAAADVGLAVGTGTDVAIEAADVTLISGSLSGVVTAIRLSRATMRNIRQNLFFALVYNAVGVPLAAGALYPLWGLRLSPIIAAAAMALSSLSVVTNASRLRRWHPQPLPEAQPAHSRPRVETFADRSQADGTAAAAGHEHHHPASRGGGHAVTDPVCGMQVDRTTATEHRQTEHGTYHFCSAHCAAAFDADPDRYTAPTHGGTPEGDEPR
;
A
#
# COMPACT_ATOMS: atom_id res chain seq x y z
N MET A 1 41.47 -21.81 -36.85
CA MET A 1 40.31 -21.02 -37.28
C MET A 1 40.38 -20.77 -38.76
N GLY A 2 39.45 -21.26 -39.54
CA GLY A 2 39.33 -21.01 -40.98
C GLY A 2 38.75 -19.59 -41.26
N ALA A 3 38.74 -19.17 -42.50
CA ALA A 3 38.17 -17.88 -42.92
C ALA A 3 36.70 -17.80 -42.54
N VAL A 4 35.97 -18.90 -42.54
CA VAL A 4 34.54 -18.96 -42.14
C VAL A 4 34.36 -18.69 -40.65
N ASP A 5 35.23 -19.19 -39.78
CA ASP A 5 35.19 -18.99 -38.34
C ASP A 5 35.34 -17.48 -38.00
N VAL A 6 36.28 -16.81 -38.68
CA VAL A 6 36.53 -15.38 -38.50
C VAL A 6 35.28 -14.55 -38.92
N VAL A 7 34.67 -14.92 -40.05
CA VAL A 7 33.43 -14.26 -40.52
C VAL A 7 32.29 -14.43 -39.51
N VAL A 8 32.11 -15.64 -38.95
CA VAL A 8 31.05 -15.91 -37.97
C VAL A 8 31.28 -15.11 -36.68
N VAL A 9 32.53 -15.05 -36.17
CA VAL A 9 32.84 -14.25 -34.97
C VAL A 9 32.60 -12.76 -35.22
N LEU A 10 33.06 -12.22 -36.35
CA LEU A 10 32.83 -10.81 -36.69
C LEU A 10 31.35 -10.50 -36.90
N ALA A 11 30.61 -11.34 -37.60
CA ALA A 11 29.18 -11.21 -37.79
C ALA A 11 28.40 -11.24 -36.45
N SER A 12 28.79 -12.14 -35.54
CA SER A 12 28.22 -12.23 -34.20
C SER A 12 28.50 -10.95 -33.37
N ALA A 13 29.73 -10.45 -33.41
CA ALA A 13 30.10 -9.20 -32.72
C ALA A 13 29.34 -7.99 -33.27
N VAL A 14 29.21 -7.87 -34.59
CA VAL A 14 28.43 -6.82 -35.25
C VAL A 14 26.95 -6.94 -34.86
N LEU A 15 26.40 -8.16 -34.86
CA LEU A 15 24.98 -8.37 -34.47
C LEU A 15 24.73 -7.99 -33.02
N VAL A 16 25.63 -8.32 -32.10
CA VAL A 16 25.52 -7.88 -30.69
C VAL A 16 25.59 -6.35 -30.57
N ALA A 17 26.50 -5.70 -31.31
CA ALA A 17 26.62 -4.24 -31.32
C ALA A 17 25.35 -3.55 -31.88
N VAL A 18 24.80 -4.10 -32.98
CA VAL A 18 23.54 -3.63 -33.57
C VAL A 18 22.37 -3.83 -32.62
N LEU A 19 22.30 -4.96 -31.93
CA LEU A 19 21.30 -5.23 -30.87
C LEU A 19 21.40 -4.22 -29.74
N GLY A 20 22.61 -3.96 -29.24
CA GLY A 20 22.84 -2.95 -28.21
C GLY A 20 22.36 -1.57 -28.65
N TRP A 21 22.70 -1.15 -29.87
CA TRP A 21 22.22 0.11 -30.43
C TRP A 21 20.69 0.09 -30.66
N TYR A 22 20.11 -1.03 -31.07
CA TYR A 22 18.66 -1.16 -31.31
C TYR A 22 17.88 -1.00 -30.02
N PHE A 23 18.24 -1.68 -28.93
CA PHE A 23 17.51 -1.62 -27.66
C PHE A 23 17.78 -0.36 -26.84
N PHE A 24 19.04 0.12 -26.82
CA PHE A 24 19.47 1.21 -25.94
C PHE A 24 19.78 2.52 -26.69
N GLY A 25 19.69 2.53 -28.02
CA GLY A 25 19.92 3.73 -28.83
C GLY A 25 18.84 4.82 -28.66
N PRO A 26 19.13 6.06 -29.10
CA PRO A 26 18.24 7.20 -28.90
C PRO A 26 16.87 6.98 -29.55
N ARG A 27 15.80 7.36 -28.84
CA ARG A 27 14.41 7.24 -29.28
C ARG A 27 13.90 8.60 -29.77
N ARG A 28 13.03 8.59 -30.78
CA ARG A 28 12.36 9.79 -31.28
C ARG A 28 11.21 10.16 -30.32
N ALA A 29 11.25 11.36 -29.74
CA ALA A 29 10.18 11.88 -28.90
C ALA A 29 9.08 12.51 -29.77
N GLY A 30 7.80 12.21 -29.46
CA GLY A 30 6.65 12.93 -29.97
C GLY A 30 6.45 14.23 -29.21
N ALA A 31 6.32 15.36 -29.90
CA ALA A 31 6.01 16.65 -29.28
C ALA A 31 4.49 16.84 -29.18
N ALA A 32 4.04 17.36 -28.02
CA ALA A 32 2.64 17.72 -27.83
C ALA A 32 2.25 18.93 -28.68
N ARG A 33 1.02 18.93 -29.20
CA ARG A 33 0.43 20.09 -29.85
C ARG A 33 -0.37 20.88 -28.84
N LEU A 34 -0.18 22.21 -28.85
CA LEU A 34 -0.95 23.10 -27.98
C LEU A 34 -2.25 23.48 -28.74
N GLU A 35 -3.40 23.01 -28.21
CA GLU A 35 -4.73 23.30 -28.75
C GLU A 35 -5.61 23.87 -27.63
N GLY A 36 -6.01 25.17 -27.75
CA GLY A 36 -6.91 25.76 -26.74
C GLY A 36 -6.35 25.87 -25.33
N GLY A 37 -5.02 25.99 -25.14
CA GLY A 37 -4.39 26.04 -23.82
C GLY A 37 -4.11 24.67 -23.19
N VAL A 38 -4.42 23.58 -23.89
CA VAL A 38 -4.16 22.20 -23.45
C VAL A 38 -3.15 21.54 -24.41
N GLN A 39 -2.20 20.83 -23.88
CA GLN A 39 -1.24 20.04 -24.65
C GLN A 39 -1.85 18.69 -25.00
N ARG A 40 -2.12 18.48 -26.30
CA ARG A 40 -2.74 17.24 -26.77
C ARG A 40 -1.78 16.36 -27.52
N VAL A 41 -1.78 15.05 -27.18
CA VAL A 41 -1.01 14.01 -27.89
C VAL A 41 -1.87 12.81 -28.14
N GLU A 42 -1.88 12.33 -29.39
CA GLU A 42 -2.50 11.06 -29.74
C GLU A 42 -1.47 9.93 -29.62
N VAL A 43 -1.81 8.90 -28.83
CA VAL A 43 -0.95 7.74 -28.57
C VAL A 43 -1.64 6.49 -29.12
N THR A 44 -1.13 5.97 -30.22
CA THR A 44 -1.62 4.70 -30.76
C THR A 44 -1.11 3.54 -29.90
N VAL A 45 -2.03 2.66 -29.49
CA VAL A 45 -1.75 1.46 -28.67
C VAL A 45 -1.96 0.22 -29.51
N ARG A 46 -0.85 -0.36 -29.99
CA ARG A 46 -0.85 -1.60 -30.77
C ARG A 46 0.49 -2.33 -30.58
N GLY A 47 0.52 -3.26 -29.62
CA GLY A 47 1.72 -3.96 -29.17
C GLY A 47 2.76 -3.05 -28.52
N GLY A 48 2.43 -1.78 -28.27
CA GLY A 48 3.26 -0.75 -27.69
C GLY A 48 2.62 0.61 -27.81
N TYR A 49 3.23 1.62 -27.19
CA TYR A 49 2.81 3.01 -27.30
C TYR A 49 3.54 3.73 -28.44
N ARG A 50 2.83 4.51 -29.25
CA ARG A 50 3.42 5.35 -30.28
C ARG A 50 2.79 6.74 -30.26
N PRO A 51 3.56 7.80 -29.93
CA PRO A 51 4.97 7.78 -29.49
C PRO A 51 5.13 7.15 -28.10
N ASP A 52 6.29 6.50 -27.84
CA ASP A 52 6.69 5.93 -26.57
C ASP A 52 7.42 6.94 -25.66
N VAL A 53 7.88 8.06 -26.26
CA VAL A 53 8.42 9.21 -25.53
C VAL A 53 7.63 10.45 -25.94
N ILE A 54 7.03 11.13 -24.95
CA ILE A 54 6.16 12.28 -25.16
C ILE A 54 6.79 13.48 -24.45
N LYS A 55 6.97 14.60 -25.17
CA LYS A 55 7.46 15.86 -24.60
C LYS A 55 6.31 16.80 -24.37
N VAL A 56 6.21 17.32 -23.13
CA VAL A 56 5.21 18.29 -22.69
C VAL A 56 5.86 19.39 -21.86
N ARG A 57 5.19 20.52 -21.68
CA ARG A 57 5.65 21.65 -20.87
C ARG A 57 5.03 21.60 -19.47
N GLN A 58 5.79 21.99 -18.47
CA GLN A 58 5.37 22.13 -17.09
C GLN A 58 4.19 23.10 -16.94
N GLY A 59 3.28 22.82 -16.00
CA GLY A 59 2.19 23.71 -15.60
C GLY A 59 1.08 23.91 -16.65
N THR A 60 1.13 23.19 -17.77
CA THR A 60 0.08 23.23 -18.79
C THR A 60 -0.64 21.89 -18.81
N PRO A 61 -1.98 21.86 -18.70
CA PRO A 61 -2.74 20.62 -18.73
C PRO A 61 -2.43 19.78 -19.98
N VAL A 62 -2.33 18.46 -19.81
CA VAL A 62 -1.99 17.51 -20.87
C VAL A 62 -3.15 16.55 -21.09
N GLU A 63 -3.60 16.43 -22.32
CA GLU A 63 -4.55 15.40 -22.75
C GLU A 63 -3.84 14.36 -23.62
N LEU A 64 -3.70 13.14 -23.10
CA LEU A 64 -3.22 12.00 -23.85
C LEU A 64 -4.41 11.18 -24.36
N VAL A 65 -4.57 11.15 -25.66
CA VAL A 65 -5.63 10.37 -26.31
C VAL A 65 -5.05 9.03 -26.73
N PHE A 66 -5.34 7.99 -25.96
CA PHE A 66 -4.94 6.63 -26.27
C PHE A 66 -5.92 5.99 -27.26
N ASP A 67 -5.46 5.73 -28.49
CA ASP A 67 -6.21 5.01 -29.53
C ASP A 67 -5.79 3.54 -29.52
N ARG A 68 -6.54 2.71 -28.78
CA ARG A 68 -6.24 1.28 -28.65
C ARG A 68 -6.81 0.50 -29.83
N GLN A 69 -5.92 -0.09 -30.63
CA GLN A 69 -6.24 -0.82 -31.86
C GLN A 69 -6.09 -2.34 -31.71
N GLU A 70 -6.09 -2.86 -30.49
CA GLU A 70 -5.93 -4.28 -30.20
C GLU A 70 -6.81 -4.74 -29.04
N ALA A 71 -7.05 -6.06 -28.94
CA ALA A 71 -7.86 -6.67 -27.89
C ALA A 71 -7.00 -7.36 -26.79
N GLY A 72 -5.66 -7.33 -26.88
CA GLY A 72 -4.79 -8.03 -25.93
C GLY A 72 -4.84 -7.43 -24.52
N GLU A 73 -4.93 -8.25 -23.47
CA GLU A 73 -5.03 -7.78 -22.07
C GLU A 73 -3.87 -6.89 -21.62
N CYS A 74 -2.67 -7.09 -22.18
CA CYS A 74 -1.47 -6.36 -21.79
C CYS A 74 -1.65 -4.83 -21.84
N THR A 75 -2.43 -4.32 -22.79
CA THR A 75 -2.65 -2.89 -23.01
C THR A 75 -4.05 -2.42 -22.60
N SER A 76 -4.79 -3.22 -21.84
CA SER A 76 -6.15 -2.88 -21.37
C SER A 76 -6.17 -1.72 -20.36
N ARG A 77 -5.04 -1.36 -19.79
CA ARG A 77 -4.91 -0.27 -18.83
C ARG A 77 -3.58 0.45 -19.00
N VAL A 78 -3.58 1.78 -18.83
CA VAL A 78 -2.37 2.60 -18.71
C VAL A 78 -2.27 3.15 -17.28
N VAL A 79 -1.05 3.18 -16.74
CA VAL A 79 -0.77 3.68 -15.40
C VAL A 79 0.41 4.64 -15.43
N PHE A 80 0.26 5.79 -14.79
CA PHE A 80 1.28 6.79 -14.53
C PHE A 80 1.59 6.78 -13.02
N PRO A 81 2.55 5.96 -12.56
CA PRO A 81 2.76 5.75 -11.12
C PRO A 81 3.12 7.04 -10.38
N ASP A 82 4.02 7.83 -10.97
CA ASP A 82 4.52 9.07 -10.37
C ASP A 82 3.48 10.20 -10.30
N LEU A 83 2.47 10.15 -11.18
CA LEU A 83 1.35 11.09 -11.23
C LEU A 83 0.09 10.53 -10.56
N LYS A 84 0.14 9.29 -10.04
CA LYS A 84 -0.97 8.56 -9.41
C LYS A 84 -2.23 8.46 -10.28
N VAL A 85 -2.09 8.50 -11.60
CA VAL A 85 -3.18 8.41 -12.57
C VAL A 85 -3.16 7.05 -13.25
N GLY A 86 -4.33 6.42 -13.38
CA GLY A 86 -4.50 5.20 -14.15
C GLY A 86 -5.84 5.20 -14.86
N ALA A 87 -5.86 4.71 -16.10
CA ALA A 87 -7.09 4.63 -16.90
C ALA A 87 -7.21 3.27 -17.58
N GLY A 88 -8.43 2.74 -17.63
CA GLY A 88 -8.78 1.59 -18.47
C GLY A 88 -8.81 2.01 -19.93
N LEU A 89 -8.25 1.18 -20.79
CA LEU A 89 -8.23 1.37 -22.23
C LEU A 89 -9.05 0.23 -22.88
N PRO A 90 -10.36 0.38 -23.13
CA PRO A 90 -11.16 -0.65 -23.76
C PRO A 90 -10.66 -0.96 -25.18
N ALA A 91 -10.83 -2.20 -25.65
CA ALA A 91 -10.36 -2.64 -26.96
C ALA A 91 -11.01 -1.82 -28.09
N HIS A 92 -10.22 -1.44 -29.08
CA HIS A 92 -10.67 -0.72 -30.29
C HIS A 92 -11.39 0.60 -29.99
N THR A 93 -11.03 1.29 -28.89
CA THR A 93 -11.61 2.59 -28.49
C THR A 93 -10.54 3.64 -28.27
N ARG A 94 -10.99 4.92 -28.30
CA ARG A 94 -10.18 6.07 -27.91
C ARG A 94 -10.51 6.50 -26.50
N THR A 95 -9.50 6.55 -25.64
CA THR A 95 -9.65 6.97 -24.23
C THR A 95 -8.75 8.18 -23.97
N THR A 96 -9.32 9.26 -23.44
CA THR A 96 -8.55 10.47 -23.08
C THR A 96 -8.15 10.41 -21.62
N VAL A 97 -6.86 10.57 -21.36
CA VAL A 97 -6.29 10.67 -20.00
C VAL A 97 -5.79 12.09 -19.80
N ARG A 98 -6.26 12.76 -18.75
CA ARG A 98 -5.86 14.11 -18.38
C ARG A 98 -4.80 14.05 -17.30
N LEU A 99 -3.73 14.84 -17.50
CA LEU A 99 -2.59 14.93 -16.58
C LEU A 99 -2.26 16.40 -16.35
N ASN A 100 -1.83 16.72 -15.14
CA ASN A 100 -1.31 18.05 -14.80
C ASN A 100 0.09 17.93 -14.17
N PRO A 101 1.17 17.86 -14.98
CA PRO A 101 2.51 17.72 -14.44
C PRO A 101 3.04 19.07 -13.93
N ASP A 102 3.14 19.18 -12.59
CA ASP A 102 3.53 20.44 -11.91
C ASP A 102 5.05 20.62 -11.76
N ARG A 103 5.84 19.56 -11.99
CA ARG A 103 7.29 19.57 -11.85
C ARG A 103 7.98 19.13 -13.14
N PRO A 104 9.12 19.73 -13.53
CA PRO A 104 9.90 19.24 -14.67
C PRO A 104 10.56 17.92 -14.32
N GLY A 105 10.67 17.01 -15.29
CA GLY A 105 11.28 15.70 -15.05
C GLY A 105 10.84 14.63 -16.05
N SER A 106 11.26 13.40 -15.82
CA SER A 106 10.91 12.25 -16.63
C SER A 106 9.97 11.34 -15.87
N TYR A 107 8.71 11.27 -16.26
CA TYR A 107 7.67 10.44 -15.66
C TYR A 107 7.45 9.19 -16.51
N GLY A 108 7.59 8.03 -15.89
CA GLY A 108 7.30 6.75 -16.55
C GLY A 108 5.80 6.47 -16.60
N PHE A 109 5.32 5.93 -17.73
CA PHE A 109 4.00 5.29 -17.78
C PHE A 109 4.10 3.91 -18.41
N ALA A 110 3.23 3.01 -17.99
CA ALA A 110 3.26 1.63 -18.46
C ALA A 110 1.85 1.05 -18.61
N CYS A 111 1.75 -0.07 -19.33
CA CYS A 111 0.53 -0.85 -19.38
C CYS A 111 0.26 -1.51 -18.00
N GLY A 112 -0.99 -1.94 -17.74
CA GLY A 112 -1.39 -2.56 -16.49
C GLY A 112 -0.50 -3.72 -16.04
N MET A 113 0.05 -4.50 -16.98
CA MET A 113 1.00 -5.58 -16.73
C MET A 113 2.47 -5.15 -16.73
N ASN A 114 2.76 -3.85 -16.88
CA ASN A 114 4.12 -3.25 -16.91
C ASN A 114 5.09 -3.87 -17.93
N MET A 115 4.58 -4.45 -19.00
CA MET A 115 5.41 -5.01 -20.08
C MET A 115 5.73 -3.98 -21.17
N ILE A 116 4.90 -2.97 -21.32
CA ILE A 116 5.02 -1.92 -22.31
C ILE A 116 5.16 -0.59 -21.58
N HIS A 117 6.24 0.13 -21.85
CA HIS A 117 6.59 1.36 -21.17
C HIS A 117 6.60 2.54 -22.13
N GLY A 118 6.22 3.71 -21.62
CA GLY A 118 6.42 5.00 -22.25
C GLY A 118 7.01 5.99 -21.24
N ARG A 119 7.46 7.15 -21.73
CA ARG A 119 8.01 8.25 -20.93
C ARG A 119 7.34 9.57 -21.30
N LEU A 120 6.93 10.29 -20.28
CA LEU A 120 6.48 11.67 -20.39
C LEU A 120 7.62 12.57 -19.89
N LEU A 121 8.22 13.32 -20.80
CA LEU A 121 9.27 14.29 -20.51
C LEU A 121 8.63 15.66 -20.31
N VAL A 122 8.66 16.17 -19.08
CA VAL A 122 8.14 17.49 -18.73
C VAL A 122 9.28 18.49 -18.78
N GLU A 123 9.27 19.37 -19.77
CA GLU A 123 10.25 20.45 -19.94
C GLU A 123 9.84 21.67 -19.09
N PRO A 124 10.80 22.44 -18.50
CA PRO A 124 10.50 23.65 -17.75
C PRO A 124 9.72 24.67 -18.60
N ALA A 125 8.90 25.48 -17.93
CA ALA A 125 8.04 26.47 -18.58
C ALA A 125 8.85 27.54 -19.37
N ASP A 126 10.06 27.83 -18.95
CA ASP A 126 10.97 28.89 -19.47
C ASP A 126 11.91 28.41 -20.55
N GLY A 127 11.84 27.17 -20.99
CA GLY A 127 12.66 26.67 -22.11
C GLY A 127 14.17 26.53 -21.80
N SER A 128 14.59 26.67 -20.55
CA SER A 128 15.97 26.42 -20.14
C SER A 128 16.22 24.90 -20.09
N ALA A 129 17.17 24.43 -20.91
CA ALA A 129 17.60 23.04 -20.88
C ALA A 129 18.38 22.78 -19.60
N GLY A 130 17.71 22.28 -18.56
CA GLY A 130 18.37 21.76 -17.36
C GLY A 130 19.11 20.44 -17.66
N PRO A 131 20.20 20.14 -16.98
CA PRO A 131 20.90 18.85 -17.12
C PRO A 131 19.99 17.70 -16.73
N PRO A 132 20.18 16.49 -17.31
CA PRO A 132 19.39 15.32 -16.94
C PRO A 132 19.62 15.03 -15.45
N PRO A 133 18.56 14.83 -14.65
CA PRO A 133 18.73 14.47 -13.24
C PRO A 133 19.42 13.12 -13.13
N ALA A 134 20.47 13.07 -12.33
CA ALA A 134 21.12 11.88 -11.89
C ALA A 134 20.12 11.03 -11.09
N THR A 135 20.12 9.75 -11.34
CA THR A 135 19.49 8.74 -10.50
C THR A 135 20.22 8.74 -9.18
N ASP A 136 19.59 9.26 -8.12
CA ASP A 136 19.75 8.85 -6.71
C ASP A 136 19.20 9.97 -5.80
N GLY A 137 18.43 9.56 -4.80
CA GLY A 137 18.09 10.45 -3.70
C GLY A 137 16.59 10.39 -3.34
N HIS A 138 16.33 9.75 -2.22
CA HIS A 138 15.12 9.94 -1.43
C HIS A 138 14.91 11.43 -1.17
N ASP A 139 13.87 12.00 -1.76
CA ASP A 139 13.36 13.29 -1.30
C ASP A 139 11.92 13.11 -0.86
N THR A 140 11.73 13.38 0.40
CA THR A 140 10.46 13.50 1.11
C THR A 140 9.59 14.56 0.43
N ALA A 141 8.60 14.10 -0.35
CA ALA A 141 7.62 14.98 -0.96
C ALA A 141 6.56 15.38 0.07
N THR A 142 6.57 16.63 0.45
CA THR A 142 5.45 17.30 1.11
C THR A 142 4.17 17.12 0.28
N ARG A 143 3.20 16.45 0.87
CA ARG A 143 1.89 16.14 0.29
C ARG A 143 1.08 17.44 0.24
N ALA A 144 0.98 18.07 -0.91
CA ALA A 144 0.00 19.13 -1.17
C ALA A 144 -1.41 18.52 -1.26
N GLU A 145 -2.37 19.22 -0.69
CA GLU A 145 -3.80 18.89 -0.67
C GLU A 145 -4.31 18.48 -2.05
N ALA A 146 -5.06 17.40 -2.08
CA ALA A 146 -5.74 16.93 -3.28
C ALA A 146 -6.89 17.87 -3.64
N PRO A 147 -7.01 18.36 -4.87
CA PRO A 147 -8.25 18.96 -5.31
C PRO A 147 -9.32 17.88 -5.42
N THR A 148 -10.49 18.19 -4.88
CA THR A 148 -11.71 17.38 -4.97
C THR A 148 -11.93 16.92 -6.41
N ALA A 149 -11.89 15.61 -6.60
CA ALA A 149 -12.21 15.00 -7.87
C ALA A 149 -13.71 15.19 -8.14
N GLU A 150 -14.01 15.97 -9.17
CA GLU A 150 -15.32 15.89 -9.82
C GLU A 150 -15.52 14.45 -10.31
N GLY A 151 -16.65 13.87 -9.95
CA GLY A 151 -16.99 12.49 -10.25
C GLY A 151 -16.97 12.19 -11.76
N PRO A 152 -16.80 10.93 -12.14
CA PRO A 152 -16.85 10.52 -13.53
C PRO A 152 -18.21 10.83 -14.14
N PRO A 153 -18.26 11.13 -15.46
CA PRO A 153 -19.53 11.43 -16.12
C PRO A 153 -20.48 10.24 -16.00
N ALA A 154 -21.73 10.53 -15.65
CA ALA A 154 -22.81 9.58 -15.57
C ALA A 154 -22.97 8.79 -16.88
N GLY A 155 -22.58 7.54 -16.85
CA GLY A 155 -22.69 6.63 -17.99
C GLY A 155 -22.23 5.23 -17.60
N ALA A 156 -23.17 4.39 -17.11
CA ALA A 156 -23.07 2.99 -16.74
C ALA A 156 -22.42 2.73 -15.37
N ASP A 157 -23.18 2.87 -14.30
CA ASP A 157 -22.99 2.22 -13.02
C ASP A 157 -23.15 0.71 -13.18
N ARG A 158 -22.05 0.04 -13.58
CA ARG A 158 -21.96 -1.41 -13.39
C ARG A 158 -21.71 -1.61 -11.90
N THR A 159 -22.57 -2.38 -11.26
CA THR A 159 -22.35 -2.79 -9.88
C THR A 159 -21.00 -3.51 -9.74
N ALA A 160 -20.33 -3.42 -8.58
CA ALA A 160 -19.05 -4.11 -8.35
C ALA A 160 -19.17 -5.62 -8.64
N ALA A 161 -20.34 -6.19 -8.45
CA ALA A 161 -20.66 -7.59 -8.75
C ALA A 161 -20.68 -7.87 -10.26
N GLU A 162 -21.24 -6.99 -11.08
CA GLU A 162 -21.23 -7.13 -12.56
C GLU A 162 -19.84 -7.00 -13.16
N ALA A 163 -19.02 -6.06 -12.62
CA ALA A 163 -17.62 -5.90 -13.02
C ALA A 163 -16.81 -7.17 -12.71
N GLU A 164 -16.92 -7.73 -11.50
CA GLU A 164 -16.26 -8.99 -11.12
C GLU A 164 -16.77 -10.18 -11.92
N ALA A 165 -18.06 -10.23 -12.25
CA ALA A 165 -18.64 -11.29 -13.09
C ALA A 165 -18.08 -11.21 -14.53
N ALA A 166 -17.92 -10.02 -15.09
CA ALA A 166 -17.30 -9.80 -16.40
C ALA A 166 -15.84 -10.24 -16.41
N ASP A 167 -15.05 -9.82 -15.42
CA ASP A 167 -13.66 -10.23 -15.25
C ASP A 167 -13.51 -11.74 -15.05
N ALA A 168 -14.42 -12.36 -14.30
CA ALA A 168 -14.43 -13.81 -14.08
C ALA A 168 -14.76 -14.57 -15.38
N ALA A 169 -15.69 -14.06 -16.19
CA ALA A 169 -16.03 -14.64 -17.49
C ALA A 169 -14.86 -14.54 -18.48
N GLU A 170 -14.14 -13.41 -18.50
CA GLU A 170 -12.96 -13.21 -19.35
C GLU A 170 -11.84 -14.17 -18.96
N ARG A 171 -11.51 -14.28 -17.65
CA ARG A 171 -10.52 -15.25 -17.12
C ARG A 171 -10.90 -16.69 -17.46
N GLN A 172 -12.18 -17.03 -17.42
CA GLN A 172 -12.66 -18.38 -17.75
C GLN A 172 -12.54 -18.67 -19.24
N ALA A 173 -12.79 -17.68 -20.10
CA ALA A 173 -12.60 -17.77 -21.55
C ALA A 173 -11.10 -17.98 -21.89
N GLU A 174 -10.20 -17.25 -21.24
CA GLU A 174 -8.75 -17.42 -21.38
C GLU A 174 -8.29 -18.81 -20.98
N ILE A 175 -8.71 -19.32 -19.82
CA ILE A 175 -8.39 -20.69 -19.36
C ILE A 175 -8.88 -21.71 -20.36
N LYS A 176 -10.06 -21.54 -20.92
CA LYS A 176 -10.63 -22.46 -21.93
C LYS A 176 -9.83 -22.44 -23.23
N ASP A 177 -9.42 -21.25 -23.72
CA ASP A 177 -8.57 -21.14 -24.92
C ASP A 177 -7.19 -21.74 -24.70
N LEU A 178 -6.54 -21.44 -23.57
CA LEU A 178 -5.25 -22.03 -23.19
C LEU A 178 -5.35 -23.56 -23.06
N THR A 179 -6.41 -24.08 -22.43
CA THR A 179 -6.61 -25.52 -22.29
C THR A 179 -6.72 -26.19 -23.66
N ARG A 180 -7.51 -25.60 -24.58
CA ARG A 180 -7.64 -26.10 -25.94
C ARG A 180 -6.30 -26.13 -26.68
N ARG A 181 -5.50 -25.07 -26.60
CA ARG A 181 -4.20 -24.98 -27.24
C ARG A 181 -3.19 -25.97 -26.68
N VAL A 182 -3.13 -26.08 -25.33
CA VAL A 182 -2.26 -27.07 -24.67
C VAL A 182 -2.64 -28.50 -25.09
N LEU A 183 -3.91 -28.82 -25.11
CA LEU A 183 -4.38 -30.16 -25.55
C LEU A 183 -4.03 -30.42 -27.01
N THR A 184 -4.26 -29.44 -27.91
CA THR A 184 -3.89 -29.56 -29.33
C THR A 184 -2.38 -29.74 -29.48
N GLY A 185 -1.57 -28.92 -28.77
CA GLY A 185 -0.11 -29.03 -28.77
C GLY A 185 0.36 -30.41 -28.28
N ALA A 186 -0.18 -30.89 -27.16
CA ALA A 186 0.18 -32.18 -26.58
C ALA A 186 -0.17 -33.37 -27.52
N VAL A 187 -1.36 -33.39 -28.09
CA VAL A 187 -1.80 -34.44 -28.99
C VAL A 187 -0.95 -34.52 -30.26
N LEU A 188 -0.59 -33.37 -30.83
CA LEU A 188 0.24 -33.33 -32.06
C LEU A 188 1.73 -33.55 -31.79
N THR A 189 2.24 -33.12 -30.62
CA THR A 189 3.65 -33.25 -30.27
C THR A 189 3.98 -34.65 -29.72
N ALA A 190 3.08 -35.29 -28.96
CA ALA A 190 3.37 -36.55 -28.28
C ALA A 190 3.82 -37.70 -29.24
N PRO A 191 3.22 -37.92 -30.42
CA PRO A 191 3.68 -38.94 -31.34
C PRO A 191 5.08 -38.68 -31.86
N VAL A 192 5.43 -37.45 -32.19
CA VAL A 192 6.73 -37.05 -32.69
C VAL A 192 7.79 -37.24 -31.60
N LEU A 193 7.50 -36.73 -30.41
CA LEU A 193 8.38 -36.86 -29.24
C LEU A 193 8.62 -38.33 -28.89
N PHE A 194 7.57 -39.16 -28.87
CA PHE A 194 7.70 -40.57 -28.58
C PHE A 194 8.59 -41.29 -29.61
N ALA A 195 8.36 -41.04 -30.89
CA ALA A 195 9.13 -41.67 -31.94
C ALA A 195 10.63 -41.31 -31.90
N VAL A 196 10.95 -40.01 -31.75
CA VAL A 196 12.32 -39.50 -31.65
C VAL A 196 13.01 -40.02 -30.38
N MET A 197 12.38 -39.90 -29.22
CA MET A 197 12.96 -40.37 -27.96
C MET A 197 13.14 -41.86 -27.88
N ALA A 198 12.21 -42.68 -28.43
CA ALA A 198 12.33 -44.12 -28.47
C ALA A 198 13.52 -44.56 -29.36
N HIS A 199 13.73 -43.88 -30.49
CA HIS A 199 14.81 -44.16 -31.39
C HIS A 199 16.19 -43.73 -30.82
N GLU A 200 16.28 -42.48 -30.30
CA GLU A 200 17.55 -41.91 -29.82
C GLU A 200 18.02 -42.50 -28.48
N LEU A 201 17.13 -42.62 -27.47
CA LEU A 201 17.49 -43.05 -26.12
C LEU A 201 17.56 -44.59 -25.94
N PHE A 202 16.69 -45.32 -26.64
CA PHE A 202 16.55 -46.76 -26.43
C PHE A 202 17.00 -47.59 -27.62
N GLY A 203 17.48 -46.94 -28.71
CA GLY A 203 17.85 -47.66 -29.95
C GLY A 203 16.71 -48.55 -30.46
N ALA A 204 15.45 -48.06 -30.32
CA ALA A 204 14.26 -48.85 -30.57
C ALA A 204 14.03 -49.05 -32.11
N ASP A 205 14.63 -50.05 -32.70
CA ASP A 205 14.49 -50.39 -34.13
C ASP A 205 13.05 -50.80 -34.49
N TRP A 206 12.17 -51.01 -33.49
CA TRP A 206 10.76 -51.34 -33.69
C TRP A 206 9.89 -50.13 -34.02
N VAL A 207 10.40 -48.91 -33.86
CA VAL A 207 9.66 -47.70 -34.24
C VAL A 207 9.49 -47.65 -35.75
N PRO A 208 8.26 -47.60 -36.28
CA PRO A 208 8.07 -47.57 -37.72
C PRO A 208 8.77 -46.36 -38.35
N GLY A 209 9.62 -46.57 -39.35
CA GLY A 209 10.41 -45.51 -40.01
C GLY A 209 9.58 -44.32 -40.56
N TRP A 210 8.26 -44.52 -40.82
CA TRP A 210 7.37 -43.49 -41.27
C TRP A 210 7.10 -42.45 -40.14
N MET A 211 7.19 -42.83 -38.86
CA MET A 211 7.06 -41.92 -37.73
C MET A 211 8.26 -40.98 -37.56
N LEU A 212 9.42 -41.42 -38.03
CA LEU A 212 10.66 -40.62 -38.05
C LEU A 212 10.79 -39.76 -39.31
N ASN A 213 9.84 -39.86 -40.24
CA ASN A 213 9.84 -39.09 -41.47
C ASN A 213 9.71 -37.59 -41.23
N HIS A 214 10.65 -36.79 -41.71
CA HIS A 214 10.70 -35.33 -41.54
C HIS A 214 9.44 -34.62 -42.05
N TRP A 215 8.79 -35.14 -43.13
CA TRP A 215 7.55 -34.57 -43.66
C TRP A 215 6.35 -34.77 -42.70
N LEU A 216 6.30 -35.94 -42.05
CA LEU A 216 5.26 -36.19 -41.05
C LEU A 216 5.44 -35.29 -39.83
N GLN A 217 6.70 -35.18 -39.35
CA GLN A 217 7.03 -34.27 -38.23
C GLN A 217 6.70 -32.82 -38.58
N LEU A 218 7.03 -32.34 -39.77
CA LEU A 218 6.68 -31.05 -40.31
C LEU A 218 5.14 -30.84 -40.30
N ALA A 219 4.40 -31.83 -40.83
CA ALA A 219 2.93 -31.74 -40.90
C ALA A 219 2.26 -31.66 -39.52
N LEU A 220 2.77 -32.38 -38.51
CA LEU A 220 2.24 -32.37 -37.14
C LEU A 220 2.63 -31.13 -36.36
N ILE A 221 3.85 -30.62 -36.55
CA ILE A 221 4.37 -29.53 -35.74
C ILE A 221 4.05 -28.14 -36.34
N THR A 222 3.79 -28.03 -37.63
CA THR A 222 3.36 -26.77 -38.26
C THR A 222 2.07 -26.18 -37.60
N PRO A 223 1.01 -26.94 -37.32
CA PRO A 223 -0.12 -26.43 -36.56
C PRO A 223 0.27 -26.05 -35.12
N VAL A 224 1.20 -26.72 -34.50
CA VAL A 224 1.70 -26.35 -33.16
C VAL A 224 2.42 -25.02 -33.24
N MET A 225 3.29 -24.79 -34.22
CA MET A 225 4.00 -23.53 -34.42
C MET A 225 3.03 -22.35 -34.65
N PHE A 226 2.08 -22.46 -35.57
CA PHE A 226 1.27 -21.33 -36.03
C PHE A 226 -0.09 -21.17 -35.33
N TYR A 227 -0.71 -22.24 -34.84
CA TYR A 227 -1.98 -22.19 -34.11
C TYR A 227 -1.73 -22.20 -32.62
N THR A 228 -1.03 -23.21 -32.11
CA THR A 228 -0.77 -23.33 -30.66
C THR A 228 0.14 -22.21 -30.18
N GLY A 229 1.25 -21.94 -30.87
CA GLY A 229 2.23 -20.89 -30.56
C GLY A 229 1.81 -19.46 -30.92
N ARG A 230 0.69 -19.26 -31.64
CA ARG A 230 0.28 -17.95 -32.15
C ARG A 230 0.29 -16.81 -31.10
N PRO A 231 -0.26 -16.97 -29.88
CA PRO A 231 -0.25 -15.89 -28.88
C PRO A 231 1.17 -15.47 -28.49
N ILE A 232 2.11 -16.44 -28.42
CA ILE A 232 3.51 -16.19 -28.09
C ILE A 232 4.19 -15.45 -29.23
N HIS A 233 4.05 -15.94 -30.46
CA HIS A 233 4.74 -15.37 -31.61
C HIS A 233 4.25 -13.99 -32.00
N VAL A 234 2.93 -13.73 -31.95
CA VAL A 234 2.38 -12.41 -32.25
C VAL A 234 2.89 -11.38 -31.23
N THR A 235 2.83 -11.70 -29.93
CA THR A 235 3.34 -10.81 -28.88
C THR A 235 4.86 -10.63 -29.02
N GLY A 236 5.62 -11.73 -29.18
CA GLY A 236 7.08 -11.68 -29.27
C GLY A 236 7.61 -10.83 -30.44
N TRP A 237 7.01 -10.97 -31.62
CA TRP A 237 7.38 -10.12 -32.78
C TRP A 237 6.96 -8.66 -32.60
N LEU A 238 5.80 -8.40 -32.00
CA LEU A 238 5.36 -7.04 -31.71
C LEU A 238 6.28 -6.33 -30.73
N THR A 239 6.63 -6.98 -29.61
CA THR A 239 7.51 -6.39 -28.60
C THR A 239 8.93 -6.16 -29.16
N LEU A 240 9.49 -7.10 -29.92
CA LEU A 240 10.75 -6.89 -30.63
C LEU A 240 10.69 -5.67 -31.53
N ARG A 241 9.61 -5.51 -32.34
CA ARG A 241 9.44 -4.35 -33.22
C ARG A 241 9.38 -3.02 -32.48
N HIS A 242 8.93 -3.02 -31.23
CA HIS A 242 8.83 -1.83 -30.37
C HIS A 242 10.09 -1.60 -29.50
N ARG A 243 11.19 -2.30 -29.78
CA ARG A 243 12.45 -2.22 -29.01
C ARG A 243 12.24 -2.54 -27.52
N ALA A 244 11.27 -3.42 -27.23
CA ALA A 244 10.98 -3.93 -25.91
C ALA A 244 11.05 -5.47 -26.02
N ALA A 245 12.15 -6.05 -25.60
CA ALA A 245 12.28 -7.50 -25.60
C ALA A 245 11.68 -8.09 -24.32
N ASP A 246 10.79 -9.07 -24.46
CA ASP A 246 10.16 -9.79 -23.36
C ASP A 246 10.41 -11.31 -23.46
N MET A 247 9.80 -12.08 -22.55
CA MET A 247 9.92 -13.55 -22.58
C MET A 247 9.37 -14.16 -23.89
N ASN A 248 8.31 -13.56 -24.48
CA ASN A 248 7.75 -14.05 -25.74
C ASN A 248 8.73 -13.87 -26.89
N SER A 249 9.53 -12.79 -26.85
CA SER A 249 10.59 -12.54 -27.82
C SER A 249 11.66 -13.63 -27.84
N LEU A 250 12.10 -14.10 -26.63
CA LEU A 250 13.09 -15.17 -26.52
C LEU A 250 12.57 -16.49 -27.09
N ILE A 251 11.34 -16.86 -26.71
CA ILE A 251 10.70 -18.09 -27.19
C ILE A 251 10.49 -18.03 -28.70
N THR A 252 10.02 -16.89 -29.20
CA THR A 252 9.76 -16.68 -30.64
C THR A 252 11.04 -16.82 -31.44
N LEU A 253 12.15 -16.22 -30.99
CA LEU A 253 13.44 -16.33 -31.67
C LEU A 253 13.95 -17.76 -31.64
N GLY A 254 13.95 -18.43 -30.47
CA GLY A 254 14.43 -19.80 -30.32
C GLY A 254 13.62 -20.81 -31.13
N THR A 255 12.28 -20.76 -31.04
CA THR A 255 11.43 -21.72 -31.77
C THR A 255 11.39 -21.40 -33.28
N SER A 256 11.49 -20.14 -33.70
CA SER A 256 11.59 -19.79 -35.11
C SER A 256 12.91 -20.23 -35.72
N ALA A 257 14.03 -20.15 -34.98
CA ALA A 257 15.33 -20.64 -35.43
C ALA A 257 15.33 -22.17 -35.59
N ALA A 258 14.83 -22.90 -34.58
CA ALA A 258 14.73 -24.35 -34.61
C ALA A 258 13.79 -24.85 -35.72
N TYR A 259 12.61 -24.22 -35.87
CA TYR A 259 11.63 -24.58 -36.91
C TYR A 259 12.19 -24.26 -38.33
N GLY A 260 12.79 -23.07 -38.50
CA GLY A 260 13.37 -22.64 -39.78
C GLY A 260 14.51 -23.55 -40.25
N TYR A 261 15.37 -23.94 -39.29
CA TYR A 261 16.45 -24.91 -39.60
C TYR A 261 15.88 -26.27 -40.00
N SER A 262 14.95 -26.82 -39.24
CA SER A 262 14.29 -28.11 -39.52
C SER A 262 13.55 -28.08 -40.88
N LEU A 263 12.93 -26.96 -41.18
CA LEU A 263 12.28 -26.73 -42.47
C LEU A 263 13.28 -26.75 -43.63
N LEU A 264 14.44 -26.06 -43.47
CA LEU A 264 15.50 -26.05 -44.45
C LEU A 264 16.07 -27.46 -44.70
N VAL A 265 16.32 -28.23 -43.63
CA VAL A 265 16.75 -29.64 -43.72
C VAL A 265 15.73 -30.50 -44.47
N THR A 266 14.42 -30.25 -44.24
CA THR A 266 13.35 -31.06 -44.87
C THR A 266 13.15 -30.70 -46.34
N LEU A 267 13.18 -29.39 -46.70
CA LEU A 267 12.88 -28.92 -48.06
C LEU A 267 14.08 -28.94 -48.99
N ALA A 268 15.28 -28.71 -48.47
CA ALA A 268 16.50 -28.58 -49.26
C ALA A 268 17.71 -29.27 -48.61
N PRO A 269 17.63 -30.61 -48.35
CA PRO A 269 18.70 -31.33 -47.66
C PRO A 269 20.04 -31.29 -48.42
N GLY A 270 20.03 -31.12 -49.74
CA GLY A 270 21.25 -31.02 -50.58
C GLY A 270 22.06 -29.76 -50.35
N LEU A 271 21.55 -28.75 -49.65
CA LEU A 271 22.28 -27.53 -49.29
C LEU A 271 23.19 -27.70 -48.06
N LEU A 272 22.95 -28.77 -47.29
CA LEU A 272 23.64 -29.02 -46.03
C LEU A 272 24.46 -30.31 -46.10
N PRO A 273 25.67 -30.38 -45.46
CA PRO A 273 26.42 -31.59 -45.26
C PRO A 273 25.59 -32.69 -44.56
N GLU A 274 25.94 -33.97 -44.77
CA GLU A 274 25.12 -35.07 -44.22
C GLU A 274 25.11 -35.15 -42.73
N ASP A 275 26.19 -34.78 -42.07
CA ASP A 275 26.37 -34.76 -40.62
C ASP A 275 25.58 -33.68 -39.89
N VAL A 276 24.94 -32.75 -40.58
CA VAL A 276 24.10 -31.65 -40.00
C VAL A 276 22.62 -31.70 -40.43
N ARG A 277 22.17 -32.85 -41.01
CA ARG A 277 20.79 -32.99 -41.50
C ARG A 277 19.77 -33.45 -40.44
N GLU A 278 20.00 -33.15 -39.16
CA GLU A 278 19.07 -33.44 -38.10
C GLU A 278 17.95 -32.40 -38.01
N VAL A 279 16.73 -32.84 -37.68
CA VAL A 279 15.56 -31.97 -37.49
C VAL A 279 15.23 -31.84 -36.02
N TYR A 280 14.62 -30.71 -35.59
CA TYR A 280 14.29 -30.38 -34.21
C TYR A 280 12.79 -30.02 -34.07
N PHE A 281 11.93 -30.65 -34.87
CA PHE A 281 10.48 -30.41 -34.80
C PHE A 281 9.90 -30.83 -33.46
N GLU A 282 10.36 -31.92 -32.85
CA GLU A 282 9.98 -32.39 -31.53
C GLU A 282 10.26 -31.33 -30.46
N ALA A 283 11.43 -30.71 -30.53
CA ALA A 283 11.82 -29.66 -29.60
C ALA A 283 10.87 -28.46 -29.69
N VAL A 284 10.56 -27.98 -30.89
CA VAL A 284 9.62 -26.88 -31.12
C VAL A 284 8.24 -27.19 -30.51
N GLY A 285 7.73 -28.39 -30.78
CA GLY A 285 6.45 -28.87 -30.27
C GLY A 285 6.41 -28.91 -28.75
N VAL A 286 7.42 -29.51 -28.12
CA VAL A 286 7.52 -29.64 -26.66
C VAL A 286 7.67 -28.28 -26.01
N ILE A 287 8.53 -27.39 -26.51
CA ILE A 287 8.77 -26.05 -25.97
C ILE A 287 7.46 -25.25 -25.93
N LEU A 288 6.76 -25.13 -27.05
CA LEU A 288 5.52 -24.37 -27.13
C LEU A 288 4.43 -24.97 -26.24
N THR A 289 4.30 -26.30 -26.20
CA THR A 289 3.30 -26.98 -25.38
C THR A 289 3.58 -26.81 -23.89
N LEU A 290 4.82 -26.99 -23.43
CA LEU A 290 5.18 -26.86 -22.02
C LEU A 290 5.07 -25.41 -21.53
N ILE A 291 5.44 -24.42 -22.36
CA ILE A 291 5.29 -23.01 -22.00
C ILE A 291 3.82 -22.62 -21.89
N LEU A 292 2.97 -23.06 -22.82
CA LEU A 292 1.53 -22.83 -22.71
C LEU A 292 0.90 -23.59 -21.54
N LEU A 293 1.41 -24.77 -21.19
CA LEU A 293 1.02 -25.45 -19.95
C LEU A 293 1.38 -24.62 -18.72
N GLY A 294 2.58 -24.04 -18.69
CA GLY A 294 2.99 -23.12 -17.64
C GLY A 294 2.02 -21.93 -17.52
N ARG A 295 1.64 -21.30 -18.65
CA ARG A 295 0.64 -20.22 -18.67
C ARG A 295 -0.76 -20.67 -18.23
N LEU A 296 -1.19 -21.87 -18.60
CA LEU A 296 -2.46 -22.43 -18.16
C LEU A 296 -2.47 -22.60 -16.62
N LEU A 297 -1.38 -23.14 -16.05
CA LEU A 297 -1.25 -23.27 -14.60
C LEU A 297 -1.25 -21.90 -13.91
N GLU A 298 -0.61 -20.90 -14.51
CA GLU A 298 -0.62 -19.50 -14.07
C GLU A 298 -2.05 -18.92 -14.06
N ALA A 299 -2.76 -19.00 -15.20
CA ALA A 299 -4.11 -18.49 -15.32
C ALA A 299 -5.07 -19.15 -14.31
N ARG A 300 -4.95 -20.48 -14.10
CA ARG A 300 -5.71 -21.19 -13.07
C ARG A 300 -5.36 -20.76 -11.66
N ALA A 301 -4.09 -20.49 -11.37
CA ALA A 301 -3.66 -19.99 -10.06
C ALA A 301 -4.21 -18.60 -9.78
N LYS A 302 -4.16 -17.70 -10.76
CA LYS A 302 -4.76 -16.35 -10.68
C LYS A 302 -6.29 -16.41 -10.49
N ALA A 303 -6.99 -17.25 -11.23
CA ALA A 303 -8.44 -17.44 -11.08
C ALA A 303 -8.83 -17.91 -9.66
N GLY A 304 -8.00 -18.75 -9.02
CA GLY A 304 -8.22 -19.20 -7.65
C GLY A 304 -7.96 -18.12 -6.58
N THR A 305 -7.32 -17.01 -6.90
CA THR A 305 -7.05 -15.93 -5.93
C THR A 305 -8.19 -14.91 -5.80
N GLY A 306 -9.09 -14.79 -6.80
CA GLY A 306 -10.35 -14.03 -6.70
C GLY A 306 -11.40 -14.64 -5.76
N GLU A 307 -11.11 -15.80 -5.15
CA GLU A 307 -12.01 -16.48 -4.21
C GLU A 307 -12.30 -15.64 -2.96
N ALA A 308 -11.33 -14.80 -2.50
CA ALA A 308 -11.52 -13.95 -1.35
C ALA A 308 -12.57 -12.86 -1.62
N ILE A 309 -12.51 -12.17 -2.77
CA ILE A 309 -13.51 -11.16 -3.16
C ILE A 309 -14.87 -11.82 -3.39
N ARG A 310 -14.91 -12.98 -4.07
CA ARG A 310 -16.17 -13.71 -4.27
C ARG A 310 -16.77 -14.20 -2.96
N ALA A 311 -15.97 -14.58 -1.98
CA ALA A 311 -16.45 -14.94 -0.66
C ALA A 311 -17.07 -13.73 0.05
N LEU A 312 -16.45 -12.54 -0.05
CA LEU A 312 -17.02 -11.29 0.48
C LEU A 312 -18.34 -10.90 -0.23
N LEU A 313 -18.37 -10.95 -1.56
CA LEU A 313 -19.60 -10.71 -2.33
C LEU A 313 -20.73 -11.72 -1.98
N GLY A 314 -20.38 -12.96 -1.69
CA GLY A 314 -21.33 -13.98 -1.25
C GLY A 314 -21.92 -13.74 0.14
N LEU A 315 -21.36 -12.80 0.92
CA LEU A 315 -21.92 -12.42 2.22
C LEU A 315 -23.13 -11.49 2.09
N GLN A 316 -23.20 -10.67 1.05
CA GLN A 316 -24.27 -9.73 0.81
C GLN A 316 -25.63 -10.43 0.80
N ALA A 317 -26.63 -9.83 1.45
CA ALA A 317 -28.02 -10.25 1.33
C ALA A 317 -28.52 -9.94 -0.09
N ARG A 318 -29.41 -10.77 -0.61
CA ARG A 318 -29.99 -10.55 -1.95
C ARG A 318 -31.24 -9.70 -1.89
N THR A 319 -32.01 -9.81 -0.79
CA THR A 319 -33.25 -9.09 -0.57
C THR A 319 -33.25 -8.44 0.80
N ALA A 320 -34.04 -7.41 0.97
CA ALA A 320 -34.30 -6.71 2.23
C ALA A 320 -35.82 -6.64 2.47
N ARG A 321 -36.23 -6.77 3.73
CA ARG A 321 -37.64 -6.64 4.15
C ARG A 321 -37.88 -5.23 4.64
N VAL A 322 -38.38 -4.38 3.76
CA VAL A 322 -38.61 -2.95 4.03
C VAL A 322 -40.04 -2.71 4.45
N VAL A 323 -40.24 -1.82 5.39
CA VAL A 323 -41.58 -1.34 5.82
C VAL A 323 -41.88 -0.04 5.08
N ARG A 324 -42.78 -0.07 4.14
CA ARG A 324 -43.28 1.11 3.42
C ARG A 324 -44.79 1.24 3.63
N ASP A 325 -45.27 2.40 3.99
CA ASP A 325 -46.71 2.67 4.26
C ASP A 325 -47.37 1.72 5.29
N GLY A 326 -46.57 1.26 6.27
CA GLY A 326 -46.99 0.34 7.33
C GLY A 326 -47.09 -1.15 6.91
N ALA A 327 -46.74 -1.51 5.65
CA ALA A 327 -46.72 -2.86 5.17
C ALA A 327 -45.26 -3.35 4.94
N GLU A 328 -44.98 -4.61 5.33
CA GLU A 328 -43.69 -5.25 5.01
C GLU A 328 -43.68 -5.72 3.55
N ALA A 329 -42.67 -5.32 2.79
CA ALA A 329 -42.40 -5.76 1.43
C ALA A 329 -40.96 -6.28 1.31
N GLU A 330 -40.79 -7.40 0.63
CA GLU A 330 -39.48 -7.93 0.32
C GLU A 330 -39.03 -7.37 -1.05
N ILE A 331 -37.94 -6.61 -1.06
CA ILE A 331 -37.38 -5.97 -2.26
C ILE A 331 -35.91 -6.40 -2.46
N PRO A 332 -35.39 -6.32 -3.69
CA PRO A 332 -33.93 -6.47 -3.92
C PRO A 332 -33.15 -5.46 -3.07
N VAL A 333 -31.98 -5.88 -2.57
CA VAL A 333 -31.14 -5.00 -1.74
C VAL A 333 -30.71 -3.74 -2.49
N GLU A 334 -30.65 -3.82 -3.82
CA GLU A 334 -30.28 -2.70 -4.71
C GLU A 334 -31.35 -1.59 -4.75
N ASP A 335 -32.59 -1.91 -4.39
CA ASP A 335 -33.72 -0.98 -4.37
C ASP A 335 -33.94 -0.36 -2.96
N VAL A 336 -33.07 -0.65 -2.00
CA VAL A 336 -33.13 -0.07 -0.65
C VAL A 336 -32.55 1.34 -0.70
N ALA A 337 -33.30 2.31 -0.18
CA ALA A 337 -32.88 3.71 -0.07
C ALA A 337 -32.45 4.07 1.35
N VAL A 338 -31.59 5.08 1.47
CA VAL A 338 -31.23 5.66 2.79
C VAL A 338 -32.49 6.17 3.49
N GLY A 339 -32.68 5.77 4.76
CA GLY A 339 -33.84 6.10 5.57
C GLY A 339 -34.96 5.05 5.54
N ASP A 340 -34.91 4.04 4.68
CA ASP A 340 -35.86 2.93 4.71
C ASP A 340 -35.79 2.19 6.05
N GLU A 341 -36.97 1.84 6.58
CA GLU A 341 -37.12 1.01 7.78
C GLU A 341 -37.13 -0.46 7.36
N ILE A 342 -36.20 -1.24 7.97
CA ILE A 342 -35.96 -2.65 7.61
C ILE A 342 -36.21 -3.53 8.83
N VAL A 343 -36.91 -4.65 8.64
CA VAL A 343 -37.09 -5.69 9.67
C VAL A 343 -36.13 -6.84 9.42
N ILE A 344 -35.32 -7.17 10.44
CA ILE A 344 -34.36 -8.25 10.40
C ILE A 344 -34.75 -9.31 11.42
N ARG A 345 -35.06 -10.50 10.95
CA ARG A 345 -35.47 -11.64 11.78
C ARG A 345 -34.26 -12.44 12.28
N PRO A 346 -34.43 -13.27 13.32
CA PRO A 346 -33.38 -14.17 13.77
C PRO A 346 -32.82 -15.05 12.65
N GLY A 347 -31.48 -15.11 12.55
CA GLY A 347 -30.77 -15.87 11.52
C GLY A 347 -30.68 -15.21 10.14
N GLU A 348 -31.33 -14.07 9.92
CA GLU A 348 -31.23 -13.34 8.65
C GLU A 348 -29.95 -12.50 8.57
N LYS A 349 -29.47 -12.31 7.34
CA LYS A 349 -28.37 -11.39 7.06
C LYS A 349 -28.87 -9.94 7.09
N ILE A 350 -28.07 -9.05 7.65
CA ILE A 350 -28.34 -7.61 7.62
C ILE A 350 -28.06 -7.10 6.21
N PRO A 351 -29.05 -6.48 5.52
CA PRO A 351 -28.93 -6.20 4.09
C PRO A 351 -28.00 -5.00 3.77
N VAL A 352 -28.01 -3.96 4.58
CA VAL A 352 -27.27 -2.71 4.40
C VAL A 352 -26.79 -2.19 5.76
N ASP A 353 -25.87 -1.22 5.79
CA ASP A 353 -25.45 -0.59 7.04
C ASP A 353 -26.59 0.28 7.58
N ALA A 354 -26.95 0.08 8.84
CA ALA A 354 -28.16 0.66 9.41
C ALA A 354 -27.99 0.98 10.90
N GLU A 355 -28.89 1.83 11.41
CA GLU A 355 -29.05 2.15 12.83
C GLU A 355 -30.24 1.38 13.42
N VAL A 356 -30.08 0.77 14.59
CA VAL A 356 -31.12 0.03 15.28
C VAL A 356 -32.16 1.00 15.87
N LEU A 357 -33.40 0.93 15.42
CA LEU A 357 -34.52 1.71 15.93
C LEU A 357 -35.16 1.06 17.17
N SER A 358 -35.29 -0.27 17.14
CA SER A 358 -35.88 -1.02 18.25
C SER A 358 -35.48 -2.50 18.17
N GLY A 359 -35.55 -3.16 19.33
CA GLY A 359 -35.13 -4.56 19.47
C GLY A 359 -33.78 -4.67 20.12
N SER A 360 -33.38 -5.91 20.41
CA SER A 360 -32.05 -6.27 20.90
C SER A 360 -31.70 -7.66 20.40
N SER A 361 -30.47 -7.83 19.88
CA SER A 361 -29.97 -9.11 19.41
C SER A 361 -28.45 -9.18 19.46
N ALA A 362 -27.93 -10.39 19.60
CA ALA A 362 -26.51 -10.66 19.37
C ALA A 362 -26.28 -10.79 17.86
N VAL A 363 -25.41 -9.98 17.30
CA VAL A 363 -25.05 -9.97 15.86
C VAL A 363 -23.67 -10.56 15.67
N ASP A 364 -23.54 -11.54 14.80
CA ASP A 364 -22.26 -12.12 14.40
C ASP A 364 -21.62 -11.24 13.34
N GLU A 365 -20.64 -10.46 13.77
CA GLU A 365 -19.85 -9.56 12.93
C GLU A 365 -18.49 -10.17 12.50
N SER A 366 -18.24 -11.45 12.84
CA SER A 366 -16.95 -12.12 12.63
C SER A 366 -16.43 -12.09 11.19
N MET A 367 -17.35 -12.08 10.23
CA MET A 367 -17.01 -12.03 8.81
C MET A 367 -16.45 -10.69 8.35
N VAL A 368 -16.68 -9.62 9.11
CA VAL A 368 -16.22 -8.26 8.84
C VAL A 368 -15.09 -7.90 9.80
N THR A 369 -15.29 -8.11 11.09
CA THR A 369 -14.33 -7.72 12.14
C THR A 369 -13.20 -8.75 12.33
N GLY A 370 -13.45 -10.02 12.01
CA GLY A 370 -12.55 -11.14 12.31
C GLY A 370 -12.66 -11.65 13.76
N GLU A 371 -13.50 -11.06 14.60
CA GLU A 371 -13.70 -11.45 15.99
C GLU A 371 -14.81 -12.51 16.10
N PRO A 372 -14.56 -13.66 16.76
CA PRO A 372 -15.53 -14.78 16.76
C PRO A 372 -16.72 -14.57 17.71
N MET A 373 -16.66 -13.60 18.63
CA MET A 373 -17.73 -13.38 19.61
C MET A 373 -18.81 -12.47 19.05
N PRO A 374 -20.09 -12.88 19.06
CA PRO A 374 -21.19 -12.02 18.65
C PRO A 374 -21.34 -10.79 19.56
N VAL A 375 -21.64 -9.63 18.96
CA VAL A 375 -21.83 -8.36 19.66
C VAL A 375 -23.31 -8.09 19.89
N THR A 376 -23.69 -7.81 21.14
CA THR A 376 -25.09 -7.46 21.45
C THR A 376 -25.37 -6.03 21.01
N LYS A 377 -26.40 -5.84 20.18
CA LYS A 377 -26.87 -4.54 19.67
C LYS A 377 -28.22 -4.16 20.29
N HIS A 378 -28.35 -2.89 20.61
CA HIS A 378 -29.53 -2.26 21.20
C HIS A 378 -29.98 -1.07 20.34
N ALA A 379 -31.12 -0.48 20.68
CA ALA A 379 -31.59 0.71 20.01
C ALA A 379 -30.57 1.87 20.11
N GLY A 380 -30.26 2.50 18.98
CA GLY A 380 -29.22 3.53 18.82
C GLY A 380 -27.85 2.97 18.36
N ASP A 381 -27.64 1.65 18.38
CA ASP A 381 -26.39 1.05 17.88
C ASP A 381 -26.42 0.91 16.37
N THR A 382 -25.23 0.94 15.76
CA THR A 382 -25.06 0.66 14.32
C THR A 382 -24.86 -0.82 14.07
N VAL A 383 -25.43 -1.31 12.97
CA VAL A 383 -25.25 -2.66 12.44
C VAL A 383 -24.68 -2.60 11.03
N ILE A 384 -23.82 -3.53 10.71
CA ILE A 384 -23.07 -3.58 9.44
C ILE A 384 -23.74 -4.56 8.47
N GLY A 385 -23.91 -4.14 7.23
CA GLY A 385 -24.41 -5.00 6.16
C GLY A 385 -23.58 -6.27 5.97
N ALA A 386 -24.23 -7.39 5.61
CA ALA A 386 -23.67 -8.71 5.45
C ALA A 386 -23.34 -9.49 6.75
N THR A 387 -23.47 -8.89 7.93
CA THR A 387 -23.39 -9.59 9.22
C THR A 387 -24.66 -10.40 9.48
N VAL A 388 -24.63 -11.33 10.44
CA VAL A 388 -25.75 -12.25 10.68
C VAL A 388 -26.41 -11.93 12.01
N ASN A 389 -27.71 -11.67 11.96
CA ASN A 389 -28.52 -11.46 13.15
C ASN A 389 -28.71 -12.78 13.92
N GLY A 390 -28.48 -12.78 15.21
CA GLY A 390 -28.59 -13.96 16.08
C GLY A 390 -30.04 -14.30 16.46
N THR A 391 -30.39 -14.18 17.73
CA THR A 391 -31.63 -14.71 18.29
C THR A 391 -32.77 -13.70 18.41
N GLY A 392 -32.48 -12.40 18.36
CA GLY A 392 -33.46 -11.34 18.49
C GLY A 392 -34.03 -10.85 17.15
N SER A 393 -35.09 -10.07 17.17
CA SER A 393 -35.58 -9.33 16.00
C SER A 393 -35.16 -7.86 16.12
N LEU A 394 -34.66 -7.31 15.04
CA LEU A 394 -34.21 -5.92 14.96
C LEU A 394 -35.07 -5.15 13.95
N ARG A 395 -35.48 -3.93 14.30
CA ARG A 395 -35.93 -2.94 13.34
C ARG A 395 -34.85 -1.89 13.21
N VAL A 396 -34.43 -1.63 11.99
CA VAL A 396 -33.30 -0.77 11.70
C VAL A 396 -33.64 0.24 10.62
N ARG A 397 -32.96 1.38 10.62
CA ARG A 397 -33.07 2.40 9.55
C ARG A 397 -31.82 2.35 8.69
N ALA A 398 -31.97 2.20 7.38
CA ALA A 398 -30.85 2.20 6.44
C ALA A 398 -30.07 3.51 6.52
N ALA A 399 -28.77 3.43 6.82
CA ALA A 399 -27.85 4.56 6.95
C ALA A 399 -26.95 4.72 5.71
N LYS A 400 -26.36 3.60 5.24
CA LYS A 400 -25.54 3.57 4.01
C LYS A 400 -26.01 2.43 3.10
N VAL A 401 -26.11 2.69 1.80
CA VAL A 401 -26.63 1.74 0.81
C VAL A 401 -25.69 1.63 -0.40
N GLY A 402 -25.78 0.55 -1.15
CA GLY A 402 -25.05 0.36 -2.42
C GLY A 402 -23.53 0.44 -2.25
N ALA A 403 -22.91 1.36 -2.99
CA ALA A 403 -21.45 1.54 -3.02
C ALA A 403 -20.87 2.12 -1.71
N ASP A 404 -21.70 2.73 -0.87
CA ASP A 404 -21.27 3.40 0.37
C ASP A 404 -21.28 2.46 1.59
N THR A 405 -21.82 1.24 1.44
CA THR A 405 -21.78 0.23 2.52
C THR A 405 -20.34 -0.17 2.86
N MET A 406 -20.10 -0.52 4.12
CA MET A 406 -18.80 -0.99 4.62
C MET A 406 -18.29 -2.17 3.79
N LEU A 407 -19.14 -3.15 3.45
CA LEU A 407 -18.75 -4.29 2.63
C LEU A 407 -18.29 -3.85 1.23
N ALA A 408 -18.97 -2.89 0.59
CA ALA A 408 -18.57 -2.37 -0.72
C ALA A 408 -17.23 -1.61 -0.64
N GLN A 409 -16.98 -0.87 0.44
CA GLN A 409 -15.70 -0.22 0.70
C GLN A 409 -14.58 -1.24 0.89
N ILE A 410 -14.80 -2.30 1.68
CA ILE A 410 -13.86 -3.42 1.87
C ILE A 410 -13.47 -4.04 0.52
N ILE A 411 -14.45 -4.37 -0.31
CA ILE A 411 -14.22 -4.96 -1.64
C ILE A 411 -13.37 -4.01 -2.50
N ARG A 412 -13.69 -2.72 -2.51
CA ARG A 412 -12.95 -1.69 -3.27
C ARG A 412 -11.50 -1.58 -2.81
N LEU A 413 -11.24 -1.55 -1.50
CA LEU A 413 -9.89 -1.51 -0.94
C LEU A 413 -9.07 -2.76 -1.32
N VAL A 414 -9.67 -3.95 -1.24
CA VAL A 414 -9.01 -5.19 -1.65
C VAL A 414 -8.69 -5.19 -3.15
N GLN A 415 -9.59 -4.69 -4.00
CA GLN A 415 -9.34 -4.55 -5.43
C GLN A 415 -8.22 -3.57 -5.73
N GLN A 416 -8.19 -2.41 -5.05
CA GLN A 416 -7.12 -1.42 -5.17
C GLN A 416 -5.77 -2.00 -4.76
N ALA A 417 -5.71 -2.71 -3.63
CA ALA A 417 -4.49 -3.37 -3.17
C ALA A 417 -3.97 -4.39 -4.20
N GLN A 418 -4.85 -5.18 -4.78
CA GLN A 418 -4.49 -6.18 -5.79
C GLN A 418 -4.04 -5.56 -7.12
N ALA A 419 -4.55 -4.37 -7.46
CA ALA A 419 -4.16 -3.64 -8.66
C ALA A 419 -2.85 -2.85 -8.49
N SER A 420 -2.42 -2.60 -7.26
CA SER A 420 -1.20 -1.84 -6.95
C SER A 420 0.06 -2.68 -7.13
N LYS A 421 1.21 -2.03 -7.33
CA LYS A 421 2.51 -2.69 -7.50
C LYS A 421 3.43 -2.42 -6.34
N ALA A 422 3.97 -3.47 -5.77
CA ALA A 422 5.00 -3.39 -4.74
C ALA A 422 6.35 -2.85 -5.31
N PRO A 423 7.16 -2.11 -4.53
CA PRO A 423 8.49 -1.66 -4.93
C PRO A 423 9.38 -2.80 -5.43
N ILE A 424 9.37 -3.97 -4.77
CA ILE A 424 10.13 -5.14 -5.18
C ILE A 424 9.73 -5.66 -6.57
N GLN A 425 8.46 -5.50 -6.96
CA GLN A 425 8.00 -5.85 -8.30
C GLN A 425 8.54 -4.87 -9.35
N ARG A 426 8.54 -3.56 -9.05
CA ARG A 426 9.14 -2.53 -9.93
C ARG A 426 10.62 -2.82 -10.18
N LEU A 427 11.37 -3.23 -9.15
CA LEU A 427 12.77 -3.63 -9.27
C LEU A 427 12.93 -4.87 -10.17
N ALA A 428 12.11 -5.91 -9.98
CA ALA A 428 12.15 -7.11 -10.81
C ALA A 428 11.86 -6.81 -12.29
N ASP A 429 10.90 -5.93 -12.56
CA ASP A 429 10.55 -5.48 -13.91
C ASP A 429 11.72 -4.71 -14.55
N ALA A 430 12.39 -3.82 -13.80
CA ALA A 430 13.55 -3.07 -14.28
C ALA A 430 14.72 -4.01 -14.63
N VAL A 431 15.02 -4.99 -13.78
CA VAL A 431 16.04 -6.00 -14.05
C VAL A 431 15.72 -6.78 -15.33
N SER A 432 14.46 -7.17 -15.54
CA SER A 432 14.04 -7.93 -16.73
C SER A 432 14.27 -7.17 -18.03
N ALA A 433 14.12 -5.84 -18.03
CA ALA A 433 14.32 -5.00 -19.21
C ALA A 433 15.78 -5.04 -19.74
N TYR A 434 16.76 -5.23 -18.87
CA TYR A 434 18.17 -5.41 -19.25
C TYR A 434 18.53 -6.87 -19.47
N PHE A 435 17.92 -7.78 -18.74
CA PHE A 435 18.22 -9.20 -18.76
C PHE A 435 17.94 -9.84 -20.13
N VAL A 436 16.79 -9.54 -20.74
CA VAL A 436 16.40 -10.17 -22.01
C VAL A 436 17.34 -9.81 -23.18
N PRO A 437 17.68 -8.53 -23.44
CA PRO A 437 18.72 -8.20 -24.42
C PRO A 437 20.08 -8.84 -24.15
N ALA A 438 20.49 -8.92 -22.87
CA ALA A 438 21.74 -9.58 -22.47
C ALA A 438 21.74 -11.07 -22.82
N VAL A 439 20.62 -11.75 -22.58
CA VAL A 439 20.45 -13.18 -22.94
C VAL A 439 20.55 -13.40 -24.45
N ILE A 440 19.96 -12.52 -25.26
CA ILE A 440 20.08 -12.62 -26.72
C ILE A 440 21.57 -12.50 -27.13
N ALA A 441 22.29 -11.56 -26.52
CA ALA A 441 23.73 -11.43 -26.77
C ALA A 441 24.53 -12.67 -26.33
N ILE A 442 24.19 -13.26 -25.16
CA ILE A 442 24.79 -14.52 -24.69
C ILE A 442 24.51 -15.68 -25.66
N ALA A 443 23.28 -15.78 -26.18
CA ALA A 443 22.91 -16.83 -27.13
C ALA A 443 23.70 -16.69 -28.45
N ILE A 444 23.88 -15.47 -28.96
CA ILE A 444 24.72 -15.19 -30.14
C ILE A 444 26.18 -15.56 -29.85
N GLY A 445 26.70 -15.17 -28.68
CA GLY A 445 28.06 -15.53 -28.26
C GLY A 445 28.24 -17.07 -28.12
N THR A 446 27.25 -17.74 -27.54
CA THR A 446 27.21 -19.19 -27.42
C THR A 446 27.24 -19.84 -28.78
N PHE A 447 26.44 -19.36 -29.74
CA PHE A 447 26.45 -19.84 -31.11
C PHE A 447 27.84 -19.70 -31.73
N ALA A 448 28.47 -18.53 -31.63
CA ALA A 448 29.80 -18.29 -32.18
C ALA A 448 30.88 -19.22 -31.58
N VAL A 449 30.89 -19.40 -30.26
CA VAL A 449 31.82 -20.27 -29.56
C VAL A 449 31.64 -21.72 -29.98
N TRP A 450 30.44 -22.25 -30.00
CA TRP A 450 30.19 -23.64 -30.43
C TRP A 450 30.48 -23.87 -31.90
N PHE A 451 30.20 -22.89 -32.78
CA PHE A 451 30.49 -22.99 -34.21
C PHE A 451 31.99 -23.05 -34.49
N THR A 452 32.82 -22.28 -33.75
CA THR A 452 34.25 -22.15 -34.01
C THR A 452 35.11 -23.14 -33.23
N LEU A 453 34.70 -23.50 -32.00
CA LEU A 453 35.47 -24.34 -31.07
C LEU A 453 34.81 -25.69 -30.76
N GLY A 454 33.57 -25.88 -31.18
CA GLY A 454 32.81 -27.10 -30.90
C GLY A 454 33.26 -28.27 -31.79
N PRO A 455 33.04 -29.52 -31.33
CA PRO A 455 33.26 -30.71 -32.17
C PRO A 455 32.27 -30.79 -33.33
N SER A 456 32.55 -31.57 -34.36
CA SER A 456 31.58 -31.85 -35.43
C SER A 456 30.40 -32.68 -34.87
N PRO A 457 29.15 -32.37 -35.28
CA PRO A 457 28.68 -31.32 -36.18
C PRO A 457 28.53 -29.94 -35.49
N ALA A 458 29.48 -29.02 -35.69
CA ALA A 458 29.57 -27.75 -34.95
C ALA A 458 28.36 -26.81 -35.15
N LEU A 459 27.78 -26.74 -36.36
CA LEU A 459 26.61 -25.92 -36.66
C LEU A 459 25.39 -26.36 -35.87
N THR A 460 25.12 -27.63 -35.83
CA THR A 460 24.02 -28.24 -35.07
C THR A 460 24.13 -27.94 -33.57
N LEU A 461 25.35 -28.19 -33.04
CA LEU A 461 25.64 -27.94 -31.62
C LEU A 461 25.53 -26.45 -31.26
N ALA A 462 26.00 -25.58 -32.13
CA ALA A 462 25.88 -24.12 -31.96
C ALA A 462 24.41 -23.68 -31.90
N LEU A 463 23.57 -24.17 -32.85
CA LEU A 463 22.15 -23.81 -32.90
C LEU A 463 21.40 -24.34 -31.67
N VAL A 464 21.57 -25.60 -31.31
CA VAL A 464 20.92 -26.25 -30.17
C VAL A 464 21.28 -25.54 -28.86
N SER A 465 22.56 -25.23 -28.64
CA SER A 465 23.01 -24.54 -27.43
C SER A 465 22.49 -23.11 -27.38
N ALA A 466 22.51 -22.37 -28.48
CA ALA A 466 21.94 -21.02 -28.54
C ALA A 466 20.40 -21.01 -28.24
N VAL A 467 19.68 -21.97 -28.86
CA VAL A 467 18.22 -22.14 -28.58
C VAL A 467 17.99 -22.54 -27.13
N ALA A 468 18.79 -23.45 -26.57
CA ALA A 468 18.68 -23.82 -25.15
C ALA A 468 18.91 -22.64 -24.21
N VAL A 469 19.87 -21.75 -24.51
CA VAL A 469 20.11 -20.50 -23.77
C VAL A 469 18.88 -19.58 -23.84
N LEU A 470 18.31 -19.36 -25.02
CA LEU A 470 17.14 -18.51 -25.19
C LEU A 470 15.94 -19.03 -24.39
N ILE A 471 15.76 -20.34 -24.31
CA ILE A 471 14.62 -20.96 -23.63
C ILE A 471 14.79 -20.96 -22.12
N ILE A 472 15.95 -21.43 -21.61
CA ILE A 472 16.18 -21.52 -20.16
C ILE A 472 16.24 -20.16 -19.49
N ALA A 473 16.61 -19.13 -20.23
CA ALA A 473 16.68 -17.78 -19.72
C ALA A 473 15.32 -17.06 -19.63
N CYS A 474 14.22 -17.71 -20.01
CA CYS A 474 12.87 -17.13 -19.87
C CYS A 474 12.55 -16.84 -18.38
N PRO A 475 12.37 -15.61 -17.92
CA PRO A 475 12.00 -15.34 -16.54
C PRO A 475 10.49 -15.50 -16.33
N CYS A 476 9.91 -16.62 -16.82
CA CYS A 476 8.46 -16.83 -16.87
C CYS A 476 7.79 -16.72 -15.49
N ALA A 477 8.44 -17.25 -14.45
CA ALA A 477 7.92 -17.25 -13.08
C ALA A 477 8.10 -15.91 -12.35
N LEU A 478 8.99 -15.01 -12.84
CA LEU A 478 9.29 -13.73 -12.18
C LEU A 478 8.08 -12.80 -12.15
N GLY A 479 7.32 -12.73 -13.24
CA GLY A 479 6.09 -11.95 -13.35
C GLY A 479 4.98 -12.38 -12.38
N LEU A 480 5.04 -13.62 -11.85
CA LEU A 480 4.08 -14.19 -10.91
C LEU A 480 4.50 -14.10 -9.45
N ALA A 481 5.79 -14.01 -9.20
CA ALA A 481 6.39 -14.18 -7.88
C ALA A 481 5.79 -13.22 -6.83
N THR A 482 5.55 -11.97 -7.22
CA THR A 482 4.99 -10.93 -6.33
C THR A 482 3.47 -10.86 -6.37
N PRO A 483 2.79 -10.73 -7.55
CA PRO A 483 1.34 -10.52 -7.57
C PRO A 483 0.57 -11.65 -6.89
N LEU A 484 0.95 -12.90 -7.12
CA LEU A 484 0.24 -14.04 -6.53
C LEU A 484 0.32 -14.04 -5.00
N SER A 485 1.48 -13.71 -4.43
CA SER A 485 1.66 -13.62 -2.98
C SER A 485 0.91 -12.43 -2.38
N VAL A 486 0.91 -11.28 -3.04
CA VAL A 486 0.16 -10.09 -2.63
C VAL A 486 -1.34 -10.37 -2.63
N MET A 487 -1.88 -10.96 -3.72
CA MET A 487 -3.29 -11.33 -3.81
C MET A 487 -3.74 -12.30 -2.71
N VAL A 488 -2.92 -13.31 -2.40
CA VAL A 488 -3.22 -14.24 -1.29
C VAL A 488 -3.09 -13.54 0.06
N GLY A 489 -2.06 -12.71 0.24
CA GLY A 489 -1.82 -11.96 1.47
C GLY A 489 -2.94 -10.98 1.78
N THR A 490 -3.32 -10.11 0.83
CA THR A 490 -4.41 -9.14 1.01
C THR A 490 -5.74 -9.83 1.23
N GLY A 491 -6.02 -10.94 0.51
CA GLY A 491 -7.23 -11.73 0.73
C GLY A 491 -7.28 -12.42 2.11
N LYS A 492 -6.15 -12.83 2.67
CA LYS A 492 -6.07 -13.35 4.04
C LYS A 492 -6.22 -12.23 5.08
N GLY A 493 -5.64 -11.06 4.81
CA GLY A 493 -5.82 -9.87 5.63
C GLY A 493 -7.29 -9.48 5.74
N ALA A 494 -7.98 -9.35 4.63
CA ALA A 494 -9.39 -8.97 4.59
C ALA A 494 -10.29 -9.92 5.40
N ARG A 495 -10.05 -11.24 5.32
CA ARG A 495 -10.78 -12.24 6.14
C ARG A 495 -10.44 -12.17 7.64
N ALA A 496 -9.34 -11.54 8.00
CA ALA A 496 -8.94 -11.32 9.38
C ALA A 496 -9.26 -9.90 9.87
N GLY A 497 -10.14 -9.17 9.18
CA GLY A 497 -10.50 -7.79 9.50
C GLY A 497 -9.38 -6.77 9.25
N ILE A 498 -8.37 -7.12 8.44
CA ILE A 498 -7.21 -6.26 8.13
C ILE A 498 -7.29 -5.87 6.66
N LEU A 499 -7.63 -4.62 6.40
CA LEU A 499 -7.72 -4.07 5.05
C LEU A 499 -6.42 -3.37 4.70
N ILE A 500 -5.75 -3.84 3.65
CA ILE A 500 -4.49 -3.30 3.17
C ILE A 500 -4.78 -2.54 1.88
N ARG A 501 -4.44 -1.26 1.83
CA ARG A 501 -4.75 -0.36 0.71
C ARG A 501 -3.86 -0.57 -0.51
N SER A 502 -2.62 -0.99 -0.31
CA SER A 502 -1.66 -1.15 -1.40
C SER A 502 -0.64 -2.27 -1.15
N ALA A 503 -0.06 -2.80 -2.23
CA ALA A 503 1.06 -3.73 -2.14
C ALA A 503 2.32 -3.07 -1.55
N GLU A 504 2.45 -1.75 -1.67
CA GLU A 504 3.52 -0.96 -1.07
C GLU A 504 3.40 -0.92 0.45
N ALA A 505 2.19 -0.63 0.97
CA ALA A 505 1.89 -0.72 2.40
C ALA A 505 2.19 -2.11 2.98
N LEU A 506 1.79 -3.18 2.24
CA LEU A 506 2.10 -4.56 2.63
C LEU A 506 3.62 -4.82 2.62
N GLU A 507 4.37 -4.26 1.66
CA GLU A 507 5.83 -4.37 1.64
C GLU A 507 6.48 -3.57 2.76
N THR A 508 6.03 -2.32 3.03
CA THR A 508 6.66 -1.45 4.02
C THR A 508 6.39 -1.94 5.45
N ALA A 509 5.20 -2.46 5.73
CA ALA A 509 4.83 -2.95 7.06
C ALA A 509 5.76 -4.05 7.61
N HIS A 510 6.46 -4.83 6.76
CA HIS A 510 7.42 -5.83 7.24
C HIS A 510 8.73 -5.21 7.75
N LYS A 511 9.05 -3.98 7.35
CA LYS A 511 10.28 -3.25 7.68
C LYS A 511 10.14 -2.45 8.96
N LEU A 512 8.92 -2.27 9.48
CA LEU A 512 8.66 -1.50 10.68
C LEU A 512 9.54 -1.96 11.83
N ASP A 513 10.30 -1.02 12.38
CA ASP A 513 11.12 -1.17 13.57
C ASP A 513 10.58 -0.36 14.75
N THR A 514 9.73 0.63 14.49
CA THR A 514 9.08 1.48 15.49
C THR A 514 7.58 1.58 15.19
N VAL A 515 6.75 1.39 16.22
CA VAL A 515 5.31 1.59 16.15
C VAL A 515 4.90 2.63 17.18
N VAL A 516 4.34 3.72 16.70
CA VAL A 516 3.78 4.80 17.53
C VAL A 516 2.29 4.56 17.68
N LEU A 517 1.83 4.46 18.92
CA LEU A 517 0.43 4.23 19.27
C LEU A 517 -0.16 5.54 19.81
N ASP A 518 -1.24 6.01 19.24
CA ASP A 518 -2.04 7.01 19.95
C ASP A 518 -2.59 6.41 21.24
N LYS A 519 -2.79 7.24 22.26
CA LYS A 519 -3.34 6.77 23.54
C LYS A 519 -4.85 6.53 23.42
N THR A 520 -5.58 7.59 23.09
CA THR A 520 -7.05 7.67 23.25
C THR A 520 -7.76 6.91 22.12
N GLY A 521 -8.67 5.97 22.45
CA GLY A 521 -9.39 5.17 21.47
C GLY A 521 -8.53 4.07 20.81
N THR A 522 -7.20 4.11 20.96
CA THR A 522 -6.24 3.15 20.39
C THR A 522 -5.70 2.21 21.46
N VAL A 523 -4.94 2.70 22.44
CA VAL A 523 -4.46 1.94 23.60
C VAL A 523 -5.55 1.81 24.66
N THR A 524 -6.40 2.81 24.76
CA THR A 524 -7.54 2.90 25.68
C THR A 524 -8.86 2.81 24.93
N GLU A 525 -9.97 2.61 25.66
CA GLU A 525 -11.32 2.52 25.07
C GLU A 525 -11.80 3.83 24.42
N GLY A 526 -11.19 4.98 24.77
CA GLY A 526 -11.63 6.30 24.34
C GLY A 526 -12.93 6.77 24.99
N LYS A 527 -13.40 6.04 25.97
CA LYS A 527 -14.63 6.31 26.72
C LYS A 527 -14.29 6.45 28.21
N PRO A 528 -14.21 7.68 28.73
CA PRO A 528 -14.00 7.87 30.17
C PRO A 528 -15.11 7.21 30.96
N VAL A 529 -14.73 6.50 32.04
CA VAL A 529 -15.67 5.84 32.97
C VAL A 529 -15.39 6.27 34.41
N LEU A 530 -16.41 6.26 35.25
CA LEU A 530 -16.28 6.50 36.70
C LEU A 530 -15.65 5.25 37.35
N THR A 531 -14.39 5.37 37.77
CA THR A 531 -13.61 4.23 38.31
C THR A 531 -13.65 4.18 39.83
N ASP A 532 -13.44 5.27 40.56
CA ASP A 532 -13.33 5.33 42.00
C ASP A 532 -14.14 6.45 42.59
N VAL A 533 -14.61 6.22 43.84
CA VAL A 533 -15.32 7.19 44.63
C VAL A 533 -14.78 7.18 46.05
N HIS A 534 -14.32 8.31 46.54
CA HIS A 534 -13.85 8.49 47.91
C HIS A 534 -14.66 9.58 48.55
N THR A 535 -15.42 9.23 49.61
CA THR A 535 -16.27 10.16 50.38
C THR A 535 -15.49 10.81 51.52
N ALA A 536 -15.78 12.07 51.77
CA ALA A 536 -15.33 12.75 52.99
C ALA A 536 -16.18 12.33 54.19
N GLU A 537 -15.66 12.58 55.43
CA GLU A 537 -16.40 12.29 56.66
C GLU A 537 -17.79 12.98 56.66
N GLY A 538 -18.82 12.17 56.94
CA GLY A 538 -20.22 12.63 57.03
C GLY A 538 -21.01 12.59 55.72
N PHE A 539 -20.47 12.01 54.67
CA PHE A 539 -21.15 11.76 53.38
C PHE A 539 -21.21 10.26 53.09
N ASP A 540 -22.38 9.83 52.65
CA ASP A 540 -22.62 8.48 52.14
C ASP A 540 -22.35 8.40 50.65
N GLU A 541 -21.71 7.32 50.13
CA GLU A 541 -21.33 7.20 48.73
C GLU A 541 -22.52 7.26 47.79
N PRO A 542 -23.64 6.52 47.99
CA PRO A 542 -24.81 6.60 47.12
C PRO A 542 -25.44 8.00 47.11
N GLU A 543 -25.46 8.71 48.22
CA GLU A 543 -25.97 10.08 48.30
C GLU A 543 -25.09 11.04 47.51
N LEU A 544 -23.76 10.99 47.72
CA LEU A 544 -22.80 11.81 46.99
C LEU A 544 -22.90 11.59 45.47
N LEU A 545 -22.96 10.36 45.05
CA LEU A 545 -23.08 9.98 43.62
C LEU A 545 -24.39 10.54 43.02
N ARG A 546 -25.52 10.43 43.72
CA ARG A 546 -26.80 10.99 43.22
C ARG A 546 -26.74 12.51 43.07
N LEU A 547 -26.16 13.21 44.05
CA LEU A 547 -26.05 14.67 44.05
C LEU A 547 -25.10 15.15 42.94
N VAL A 548 -23.91 14.51 42.80
CA VAL A 548 -22.91 14.85 41.78
C VAL A 548 -23.48 14.59 40.40
N ALA A 549 -24.08 13.42 40.16
CA ALA A 549 -24.66 13.09 38.88
C ALA A 549 -25.84 14.01 38.49
N ALA A 550 -26.59 14.49 39.47
CA ALA A 550 -27.65 15.48 39.23
C ALA A 550 -27.06 16.84 38.80
N ALA A 551 -25.98 17.28 39.46
CA ALA A 551 -25.30 18.52 39.09
C ALA A 551 -24.61 18.46 37.71
N GLU A 552 -24.14 17.29 37.29
CA GLU A 552 -23.47 17.05 35.99
C GLU A 552 -24.47 16.68 34.87
N ALA A 553 -25.73 16.47 35.15
CA ALA A 553 -26.72 15.97 34.19
C ALA A 553 -26.90 16.86 32.95
N ASP A 554 -26.77 18.18 33.14
CA ASP A 554 -26.93 19.19 32.08
C ASP A 554 -25.59 19.62 31.46
N SER A 555 -24.46 18.99 31.88
CA SER A 555 -23.13 19.27 31.37
C SER A 555 -22.84 18.44 30.12
N GLU A 556 -22.36 19.08 29.05
CA GLU A 556 -21.94 18.41 27.83
C GLU A 556 -20.52 17.82 27.91
N HIS A 557 -19.81 18.06 29.02
CA HIS A 557 -18.44 17.63 29.17
C HIS A 557 -18.32 16.10 29.22
N PRO A 558 -17.29 15.46 28.56
CA PRO A 558 -17.12 14.01 28.59
C PRO A 558 -17.00 13.41 30.00
N LEU A 559 -16.36 14.12 30.95
CA LEU A 559 -16.25 13.66 32.34
C LEU A 559 -17.63 13.64 33.03
N ALA A 560 -18.48 14.60 32.75
CA ALA A 560 -19.84 14.65 33.26
C ALA A 560 -20.65 13.43 32.81
N ARG A 561 -20.60 13.13 31.48
CA ARG A 561 -21.27 11.96 30.93
C ARG A 561 -20.80 10.67 31.58
N ALA A 562 -19.48 10.55 31.81
CA ALA A 562 -18.87 9.38 32.46
C ALA A 562 -19.41 9.20 33.89
N ILE A 563 -19.52 10.29 34.66
CA ILE A 563 -20.06 10.29 36.02
C ILE A 563 -21.54 9.91 36.01
N VAL A 564 -22.35 10.58 35.18
CA VAL A 564 -23.80 10.34 35.09
C VAL A 564 -24.10 8.90 34.66
N THR A 565 -23.38 8.39 33.66
CA THR A 565 -23.52 7.01 33.20
C THR A 565 -23.07 6.02 34.27
N GLY A 566 -21.90 6.20 34.88
CA GLY A 566 -21.42 5.35 35.94
C GLY A 566 -22.29 5.29 37.17
N VAL A 567 -23.03 6.36 37.48
CA VAL A 567 -24.03 6.39 38.56
C VAL A 567 -25.31 5.62 38.18
N ARG A 568 -25.77 5.77 36.92
CA ARG A 568 -26.93 5.01 36.42
C ARG A 568 -26.65 3.50 36.36
N ASP A 569 -25.45 3.11 35.96
CA ASP A 569 -25.02 1.69 35.88
C ASP A 569 -24.96 1.03 37.28
N ARG A 570 -24.73 1.83 38.34
CA ARG A 570 -24.83 1.37 39.74
C ARG A 570 -26.29 1.31 40.25
N GLY A 571 -27.28 1.53 39.35
CA GLY A 571 -28.71 1.47 39.68
C GLY A 571 -29.24 2.70 40.40
N LEU A 572 -28.45 3.75 40.53
CA LEU A 572 -28.84 4.99 41.19
C LEU A 572 -29.56 5.94 40.20
N ARG A 573 -30.60 6.64 40.70
CA ARG A 573 -31.32 7.63 39.87
C ARG A 573 -31.02 9.03 40.41
N PRO A 574 -30.32 9.87 39.60
CA PRO A 574 -30.07 11.25 39.95
C PRO A 574 -31.39 12.04 40.08
N PRO A 575 -31.56 12.88 41.09
CA PRO A 575 -32.73 13.80 41.16
C PRO A 575 -32.58 14.95 40.16
N GLY A 576 -33.59 15.76 39.98
CA GLY A 576 -33.50 16.97 39.16
C GLY A 576 -32.63 18.04 39.81
N ALA A 577 -31.80 18.72 39.01
CA ALA A 577 -31.05 19.89 39.44
C ALA A 577 -31.72 21.20 39.00
N THR A 578 -31.42 22.29 39.68
CA THR A 578 -31.86 23.65 39.33
C THR A 578 -30.65 24.59 39.45
N GLY A 579 -30.65 25.73 38.75
CA GLY A 579 -29.61 26.74 38.86
C GLY A 579 -28.24 26.22 38.39
N PHE A 580 -28.24 25.38 37.32
CA PHE A 580 -27.00 24.88 36.71
C PHE A 580 -26.20 26.05 36.14
N ASP A 581 -24.91 26.10 36.47
CA ASP A 581 -23.97 27.05 35.89
C ASP A 581 -22.60 26.36 35.67
N SER A 582 -22.03 26.60 34.52
CA SER A 582 -20.72 25.99 34.11
C SER A 582 -19.61 27.04 34.15
N VAL A 583 -18.60 26.79 34.97
CA VAL A 583 -17.39 27.62 35.06
C VAL A 583 -16.31 27.04 34.14
N THR A 584 -16.10 27.72 33.03
CA THR A 584 -15.17 27.25 31.96
C THR A 584 -13.82 26.83 32.51
N GLY A 585 -13.41 25.56 32.22
CA GLY A 585 -12.16 24.98 32.64
C GLY A 585 -11.98 24.70 34.13
N LYS A 586 -13.04 24.89 34.96
CA LYS A 586 -12.98 24.67 36.40
C LYS A 586 -13.99 23.63 36.92
N GLY A 587 -15.23 23.61 36.37
CA GLY A 587 -16.25 22.65 36.76
C GLY A 587 -17.65 23.25 36.68
N VAL A 588 -18.59 22.66 37.41
CA VAL A 588 -20.02 23.04 37.41
C VAL A 588 -20.55 23.30 38.83
N GLN A 589 -21.62 24.10 38.93
CA GLN A 589 -22.38 24.30 40.14
C GLN A 589 -23.87 24.14 39.87
N ALA A 590 -24.59 23.57 40.80
CA ALA A 590 -26.05 23.42 40.70
C ALA A 590 -26.68 23.32 42.09
N THR A 591 -27.99 23.53 42.18
CA THR A 591 -28.77 23.24 43.35
C THR A 591 -29.54 21.94 43.17
N VAL A 592 -29.29 20.98 44.05
CA VAL A 592 -29.89 19.64 43.98
C VAL A 592 -30.60 19.36 45.32
N GLU A 593 -31.90 19.08 45.28
CA GLU A 593 -32.70 18.86 46.47
C GLU A 593 -32.55 19.99 47.54
N GLY A 594 -32.36 21.25 47.07
CA GLY A 594 -32.20 22.43 47.92
C GLY A 594 -30.78 22.62 48.48
N ARG A 595 -29.82 21.73 48.12
CA ARG A 595 -28.42 21.81 48.52
C ARG A 595 -27.54 22.36 47.40
N ALA A 596 -26.59 23.22 47.74
CA ALA A 596 -25.61 23.72 46.78
C ALA A 596 -24.55 22.66 46.51
N VAL A 597 -24.43 22.20 45.26
CA VAL A 597 -23.48 21.18 44.82
C VAL A 597 -22.48 21.80 43.84
N LEU A 598 -21.19 21.70 44.14
CA LEU A 598 -20.07 22.08 43.24
C LEU A 598 -19.30 20.84 42.84
N VAL A 599 -18.99 20.72 41.58
CA VAL A 599 -18.24 19.59 41.04
C VAL A 599 -17.15 20.10 40.10
N GLY A 600 -15.88 19.72 40.33
CA GLY A 600 -14.82 20.20 39.45
C GLY A 600 -13.41 20.11 40.05
N THR A 601 -12.56 21.07 39.65
CA THR A 601 -11.16 21.11 40.09
C THR A 601 -11.02 21.71 41.50
N SER A 602 -9.87 21.45 42.16
CA SER A 602 -9.52 22.09 43.43
C SER A 602 -9.55 23.65 43.37
N ARG A 603 -9.31 24.20 42.19
CA ARG A 603 -9.33 25.64 41.91
C ARG A 603 -10.76 26.18 41.99
N LEU A 604 -11.76 25.46 41.46
CA LEU A 604 -13.16 25.85 41.56
C LEU A 604 -13.59 25.95 43.03
N LEU A 605 -13.27 24.92 43.82
CA LEU A 605 -13.65 24.87 45.21
C LEU A 605 -12.90 25.97 46.04
N GLY A 606 -11.63 26.20 45.73
CA GLY A 606 -10.83 27.24 46.38
C GLY A 606 -11.31 28.67 46.09
N ASP A 607 -11.78 28.95 44.86
CA ASP A 607 -12.33 30.26 44.49
C ASP A 607 -13.57 30.63 45.32
N VAL A 608 -14.30 29.63 45.80
CA VAL A 608 -15.50 29.78 46.65
C VAL A 608 -15.16 29.66 48.16
N GLY A 609 -13.84 29.52 48.51
CA GLY A 609 -13.39 29.50 49.90
C GLY A 609 -13.54 28.11 50.57
N ILE A 610 -13.71 27.03 49.82
CA ILE A 610 -13.81 25.65 50.34
C ILE A 610 -12.42 25.03 50.48
N ASP A 611 -12.07 24.66 51.69
CA ASP A 611 -10.77 24.00 51.97
C ASP A 611 -10.79 22.54 51.46
N THR A 612 -9.95 22.23 50.50
CA THR A 612 -9.80 20.88 49.94
C THR A 612 -8.55 20.12 50.41
N THR A 613 -7.86 20.64 51.43
CA THR A 613 -6.59 20.06 51.94
C THR A 613 -6.74 18.61 52.34
N ALA A 614 -7.87 18.23 52.94
CA ALA A 614 -8.14 16.84 53.35
C ALA A 614 -8.31 15.89 52.19
N LEU A 615 -8.76 16.35 51.01
CA LEU A 615 -8.95 15.56 49.78
C LEU A 615 -7.72 15.55 48.89
N ALA A 616 -6.75 16.43 49.10
CA ALA A 616 -5.57 16.58 48.23
C ALA A 616 -4.72 15.31 48.18
N PRO A 617 -4.43 14.53 49.25
CA PRO A 617 -3.66 13.30 49.17
C PRO A 617 -4.34 12.21 48.31
N VAL A 618 -5.67 12.09 48.46
CA VAL A 618 -6.47 11.14 47.66
C VAL A 618 -6.45 11.52 46.16
N ALA A 619 -6.70 12.80 45.87
CA ALA A 619 -6.64 13.29 44.50
C ALA A 619 -5.26 13.13 43.89
N ALA A 620 -4.17 13.36 44.62
CA ALA A 620 -2.81 13.16 44.17
C ALA A 620 -2.50 11.68 43.91
N GLY A 621 -3.00 10.76 44.78
CA GLY A 621 -2.87 9.31 44.59
C GLY A 621 -3.58 8.85 43.29
N LEU A 622 -4.81 9.27 43.08
CA LEU A 622 -5.58 8.94 41.86
C LEU A 622 -4.91 9.50 40.61
N SER A 623 -4.38 10.73 40.69
CA SER A 623 -3.59 11.30 39.57
C SER A 623 -2.30 10.51 39.30
N ALA A 624 -1.66 9.97 40.31
CA ALA A 624 -0.47 9.14 40.13
C ALA A 624 -0.79 7.77 39.48
N GLU A 625 -2.04 7.32 39.58
CA GLU A 625 -2.56 6.14 38.89
C GLU A 625 -3.06 6.44 37.45
N GLY A 626 -2.89 7.67 36.96
CA GLY A 626 -3.33 8.08 35.62
C GLY A 626 -4.82 8.43 35.52
N LYS A 627 -5.52 8.54 36.65
CA LYS A 627 -6.94 8.89 36.73
C LYS A 627 -7.12 10.41 36.86
N THR A 628 -8.26 10.92 36.41
CA THR A 628 -8.62 12.34 36.54
C THR A 628 -9.48 12.51 37.78
N PRO A 629 -8.99 13.12 38.88
CA PRO A 629 -9.77 13.38 40.05
C PRO A 629 -10.71 14.58 39.84
N VAL A 630 -11.98 14.39 40.17
CA VAL A 630 -13.01 15.39 40.17
C VAL A 630 -13.46 15.55 41.62
N LEU A 631 -13.31 16.77 42.19
CA LEU A 631 -13.68 17.05 43.56
C LEU A 631 -15.13 17.48 43.59
N ALA A 632 -15.81 17.09 44.64
CA ALA A 632 -17.20 17.49 44.93
C ALA A 632 -17.31 18.17 46.29
N ALA A 633 -18.13 19.20 46.32
CA ALA A 633 -18.52 19.87 47.58
C ALA A 633 -20.05 20.05 47.64
N VAL A 634 -20.61 19.94 48.87
CA VAL A 634 -22.04 20.09 49.10
C VAL A 634 -22.21 21.02 50.30
N ASP A 635 -23.03 22.06 50.12
CA ASP A 635 -23.30 23.08 51.12
C ASP A 635 -22.01 23.71 51.69
N ALA A 636 -21.09 24.08 50.79
CA ALA A 636 -19.78 24.66 51.10
C ALA A 636 -18.85 23.74 51.97
N ARG A 637 -19.13 22.43 52.02
CA ARG A 637 -18.29 21.45 52.70
C ARG A 637 -17.70 20.47 51.67
N PRO A 638 -16.41 20.15 51.74
CA PRO A 638 -15.81 19.11 50.87
C PRO A 638 -16.55 17.78 51.09
N ALA A 639 -17.08 17.18 50.02
CA ALA A 639 -17.91 15.97 50.10
C ALA A 639 -17.20 14.70 49.63
N GLY A 640 -16.24 14.81 48.67
CA GLY A 640 -15.47 13.68 48.20
C GLY A 640 -14.68 13.96 46.93
N VAL A 641 -14.02 12.89 46.44
CA VAL A 641 -13.28 12.86 45.17
C VAL A 641 -13.81 11.69 44.35
N LEU A 642 -14.20 11.98 43.13
CA LEU A 642 -14.53 10.97 42.12
C LEU A 642 -13.34 10.84 41.16
N ALA A 643 -13.02 9.65 40.68
CA ALA A 643 -12.03 9.45 39.63
C ALA A 643 -12.70 9.01 38.35
N VAL A 644 -12.30 9.65 37.27
CA VAL A 644 -12.70 9.27 35.94
C VAL A 644 -11.43 8.91 35.17
N ALA A 645 -11.43 7.77 34.51
CA ALA A 645 -10.31 7.32 33.70
C ALA A 645 -10.78 6.71 32.38
N ASP A 646 -9.95 6.86 31.37
CA ASP A 646 -10.08 6.11 30.12
C ASP A 646 -9.35 4.78 30.30
N THR A 647 -10.07 3.68 30.26
CA THR A 647 -9.58 2.35 30.60
C THR A 647 -8.74 1.76 29.47
N VAL A 648 -7.66 1.07 29.80
CA VAL A 648 -6.82 0.34 28.82
C VAL A 648 -7.62 -0.82 28.26
N LYS A 649 -7.57 -1.01 26.92
CA LYS A 649 -8.21 -2.15 26.26
C LYS A 649 -7.59 -3.47 26.73
N ASP A 650 -8.39 -4.52 26.85
CA ASP A 650 -7.99 -5.84 27.36
C ASP A 650 -6.81 -6.46 26.58
N ASP A 651 -6.71 -6.20 25.28
CA ASP A 651 -5.68 -6.75 24.40
C ASP A 651 -4.40 -5.89 24.31
N SER A 652 -4.40 -4.65 24.82
CA SER A 652 -3.30 -3.69 24.68
C SER A 652 -1.99 -4.22 25.25
N VAL A 653 -2.02 -4.79 26.47
CA VAL A 653 -0.84 -5.35 27.13
C VAL A 653 -0.23 -6.50 26.31
N SER A 654 -1.09 -7.42 25.85
CA SER A 654 -0.69 -8.57 25.03
C SER A 654 -0.16 -8.15 23.66
N ALA A 655 -0.76 -7.12 23.04
CA ALA A 655 -0.34 -6.60 21.77
C ALA A 655 1.02 -5.91 21.85
N VAL A 656 1.24 -5.04 22.84
CA VAL A 656 2.53 -4.37 23.08
C VAL A 656 3.63 -5.41 23.32
N ALA A 657 3.38 -6.40 24.17
CA ALA A 657 4.33 -7.48 24.45
C ALA A 657 4.65 -8.30 23.18
N ALA A 658 3.67 -8.50 22.29
CA ALA A 658 3.87 -9.20 21.03
C ALA A 658 4.68 -8.37 20.02
N LEU A 659 4.44 -7.05 19.92
CA LEU A 659 5.25 -6.14 19.09
C LEU A 659 6.71 -6.11 19.54
N LYS A 660 6.96 -6.00 20.83
CA LYS A 660 8.32 -6.06 21.41
C LYS A 660 9.03 -7.38 21.09
N ARG A 661 8.32 -8.53 21.15
CA ARG A 661 8.88 -9.83 20.72
C ARG A 661 9.18 -9.91 19.24
N LEU A 662 8.51 -9.13 18.40
CA LEU A 662 8.83 -9.00 16.98
C LEU A 662 10.05 -8.11 16.73
N GLY A 663 10.68 -7.54 17.79
CA GLY A 663 11.81 -6.63 17.70
C GLY A 663 11.42 -5.21 17.31
N ILE A 664 10.18 -4.80 17.61
CA ILE A 664 9.64 -3.48 17.27
C ILE A 664 9.63 -2.63 18.55
N GLU A 665 10.19 -1.44 18.49
CA GLU A 665 10.06 -0.43 19.53
C GLU A 665 8.63 0.11 19.54
N VAL A 666 8.00 0.13 20.73
CA VAL A 666 6.64 0.66 20.89
C VAL A 666 6.70 1.98 21.62
N VAL A 667 6.14 3.02 21.01
CA VAL A 667 6.10 4.39 21.53
C VAL A 667 4.64 4.79 21.69
N VAL A 668 4.26 5.39 22.81
CA VAL A 668 2.94 6.01 22.97
C VAL A 668 3.05 7.50 22.74
N ILE A 669 2.13 8.07 21.98
CA ILE A 669 2.00 9.52 21.77
C ILE A 669 0.66 9.99 22.33
N THR A 670 0.68 11.10 23.08
CA THR A 670 -0.53 11.64 23.72
C THR A 670 -0.43 13.14 24.00
N GLY A 671 -1.58 13.83 23.98
CA GLY A 671 -1.71 15.20 24.49
C GLY A 671 -1.78 15.31 26.02
N ASP A 672 -1.87 14.19 26.73
CA ASP A 672 -1.93 14.17 28.20
C ASP A 672 -0.63 14.65 28.83
N ASN A 673 -0.74 15.07 30.10
CA ASN A 673 0.44 15.41 30.89
C ASN A 673 1.36 14.20 31.12
N ALA A 674 2.64 14.49 31.39
CA ALA A 674 3.69 13.49 31.54
C ALA A 674 3.38 12.40 32.60
N ARG A 675 2.65 12.73 33.67
CA ARG A 675 2.34 11.75 34.76
C ARG A 675 1.30 10.73 34.32
N THR A 676 0.19 11.19 33.75
CA THR A 676 -0.87 10.32 33.24
C THR A 676 -0.33 9.42 32.12
N ALA A 677 0.45 10.01 31.22
CA ALA A 677 1.08 9.29 30.13
C ALA A 677 2.05 8.19 30.62
N ALA A 678 2.86 8.48 31.64
CA ALA A 678 3.75 7.52 32.28
C ALA A 678 2.99 6.36 32.94
N ALA A 679 1.87 6.66 33.63
CA ALA A 679 1.07 5.64 34.31
C ALA A 679 0.47 4.63 33.31
N ILE A 680 -0.16 5.11 32.24
CA ILE A 680 -0.71 4.28 31.17
C ILE A 680 0.40 3.45 30.49
N ALA A 681 1.54 4.07 30.14
CA ALA A 681 2.65 3.39 29.50
C ALA A 681 3.24 2.28 30.39
N ALA A 682 3.36 2.52 31.69
CA ALA A 682 3.79 1.50 32.64
C ALA A 682 2.82 0.33 32.72
N GLN A 683 1.51 0.61 32.69
CA GLN A 683 0.45 -0.39 32.73
C GLN A 683 0.48 -1.30 31.48
N VAL A 684 0.69 -0.74 30.29
CA VAL A 684 0.74 -1.51 29.03
C VAL A 684 2.14 -2.05 28.69
N GLY A 685 3.16 -1.66 29.46
CA GLY A 685 4.53 -2.12 29.28
C GLY A 685 5.29 -1.43 28.16
N VAL A 686 4.98 -0.19 27.83
CA VAL A 686 5.67 0.63 26.83
C VAL A 686 6.89 1.30 27.44
N ASP A 687 8.00 1.37 26.72
CA ASP A 687 9.27 1.90 27.22
C ASP A 687 9.47 3.41 26.92
N ARG A 688 8.82 3.96 25.92
CA ARG A 688 8.97 5.35 25.48
C ARG A 688 7.62 6.03 25.27
N VAL A 689 7.49 7.24 25.79
CA VAL A 689 6.25 8.04 25.72
C VAL A 689 6.57 9.45 25.27
N LEU A 690 5.81 9.93 24.32
CA LEU A 690 5.80 11.30 23.83
C LEU A 690 4.57 11.99 24.40
N ALA A 691 4.74 12.71 25.53
CA ALA A 691 3.68 13.39 26.24
C ALA A 691 3.54 14.87 25.85
N GLU A 692 2.36 15.46 26.13
CA GLU A 692 2.06 16.87 25.87
C GLU A 692 2.19 17.28 24.41
N VAL A 693 1.90 16.34 23.48
CA VAL A 693 1.96 16.57 22.03
C VAL A 693 0.57 16.98 21.54
N LEU A 694 0.47 18.20 21.03
CA LEU A 694 -0.76 18.69 20.43
C LEU A 694 -1.08 17.94 19.12
N PRO A 695 -2.35 17.82 18.71
CA PRO A 695 -2.72 17.10 17.48
C PRO A 695 -1.97 17.55 16.24
N GLU A 696 -1.75 18.87 16.09
CA GLU A 696 -1.02 19.48 14.97
C GLU A 696 0.47 19.08 14.92
N HIS A 697 1.07 18.75 16.06
CA HIS A 697 2.50 18.36 16.17
C HIS A 697 2.73 16.85 16.09
N LYS A 698 1.69 16.01 16.09
CA LYS A 698 1.87 14.55 16.00
C LYS A 698 2.60 14.14 14.73
N ALA A 699 2.31 14.77 13.59
CA ALA A 699 2.97 14.50 12.34
C ALA A 699 4.46 14.88 12.35
N ASP A 700 4.83 15.94 13.06
CA ASP A 700 6.23 16.38 13.18
C ASP A 700 7.03 15.38 14.01
N GLU A 701 6.44 14.82 15.08
CA GLU A 701 7.07 13.77 15.87
C GLU A 701 7.31 12.49 15.06
N ILE A 702 6.39 12.12 14.18
CA ILE A 702 6.61 10.99 13.26
C ILE A 702 7.79 11.29 12.33
N ARG A 703 7.84 12.48 11.71
CA ARG A 703 8.96 12.89 10.85
C ARG A 703 10.29 12.94 11.59
N ARG A 704 10.29 13.34 12.86
CA ARG A 704 11.48 13.34 13.71
C ARG A 704 12.01 11.93 13.92
N LEU A 705 11.14 10.97 14.26
CA LEU A 705 11.52 9.56 14.40
C LEU A 705 12.06 8.98 13.08
N GLN A 706 11.45 9.34 11.95
CA GLN A 706 11.95 8.98 10.61
C GLN A 706 13.33 9.59 10.35
N GLY A 707 13.56 10.82 10.78
CA GLY A 707 14.87 11.50 10.73
C GLY A 707 15.97 10.82 11.57
N GLU A 708 15.58 10.08 12.62
CA GLU A 708 16.47 9.19 13.39
C GLU A 708 16.84 7.89 12.63
N GLY A 709 16.36 7.72 11.38
CA GLY A 709 16.59 6.53 10.54
C GLY A 709 15.64 5.37 10.87
N ARG A 710 14.53 5.64 11.56
CA ARG A 710 13.50 4.65 11.90
C ARG A 710 12.49 4.47 10.79
N THR A 711 11.98 3.24 10.65
CA THR A 711 10.82 2.95 9.81
C THR A 711 9.59 2.92 10.71
N VAL A 712 8.78 3.98 10.65
CA VAL A 712 7.75 4.28 11.63
C VAL A 712 6.36 3.85 11.16
N GLY A 713 5.66 3.05 11.97
CA GLY A 713 4.23 2.81 11.85
C GLY A 713 3.46 3.71 12.83
N MET A 714 2.45 4.44 12.38
CA MET A 714 1.53 5.19 13.25
C MET A 714 0.21 4.45 13.37
N VAL A 715 -0.28 4.27 14.59
CA VAL A 715 -1.57 3.64 14.89
C VAL A 715 -2.46 4.66 15.59
N GLY A 716 -3.63 4.92 15.03
CA GLY A 716 -4.61 5.88 15.56
C GLY A 716 -6.05 5.53 15.14
N ASP A 717 -7.04 6.14 15.81
CA ASP A 717 -8.47 5.85 15.59
C ASP A 717 -9.23 7.00 14.91
N GLY A 718 -8.69 8.21 14.88
CA GLY A 718 -9.47 9.41 14.70
C GLY A 718 -9.04 10.39 13.62
N ILE A 719 -9.88 11.40 13.48
CA ILE A 719 -9.68 12.56 12.59
C ILE A 719 -8.40 13.31 12.99
N ASN A 720 -8.10 13.37 14.29
CA ASN A 720 -6.95 14.09 14.83
C ASN A 720 -5.61 13.44 14.46
N ASP A 721 -5.62 12.15 14.15
CA ASP A 721 -4.42 11.37 13.80
C ASP A 721 -4.17 11.29 12.29
N ALA A 722 -5.13 11.70 11.46
CA ALA A 722 -5.03 11.58 10.00
C ALA A 722 -3.74 12.20 9.42
N PRO A 723 -3.27 13.39 9.87
CA PRO A 723 -1.98 13.93 9.42
C PRO A 723 -0.78 13.06 9.82
N ALA A 724 -0.80 12.48 11.03
CA ALA A 724 0.26 11.61 11.54
C ALA A 724 0.25 10.24 10.85
N LEU A 725 -0.94 9.65 10.62
CA LEU A 725 -1.12 8.43 9.84
C LEU A 725 -0.59 8.60 8.41
N ALA A 726 -0.88 9.74 7.79
CA ALA A 726 -0.40 10.04 6.44
C ALA A 726 1.12 10.34 6.37
N ALA A 727 1.72 10.83 7.45
CA ALA A 727 3.14 11.14 7.52
C ALA A 727 4.02 9.91 7.80
N ALA A 728 3.46 8.87 8.45
CA ALA A 728 4.18 7.64 8.79
C ALA A 728 4.56 6.83 7.53
N ASP A 729 5.55 5.95 7.67
CA ASP A 729 5.89 4.98 6.60
C ASP A 729 4.74 4.00 6.37
N VAL A 730 3.98 3.67 7.42
CA VAL A 730 2.71 2.93 7.35
C VAL A 730 1.74 3.51 8.36
N GLY A 731 0.64 4.08 7.89
CA GLY A 731 -0.49 4.47 8.74
C GLY A 731 -1.44 3.29 8.97
N LEU A 732 -1.77 3.00 10.23
CA LEU A 732 -2.71 1.94 10.63
C LEU A 732 -3.89 2.58 11.38
N ALA A 733 -5.07 2.59 10.77
CA ALA A 733 -6.30 3.05 11.43
C ALA A 733 -6.96 1.92 12.19
N VAL A 734 -7.38 2.18 13.43
CA VAL A 734 -8.00 1.20 14.33
C VAL A 734 -9.50 1.49 14.47
N GLY A 735 -10.33 0.46 14.24
CA GLY A 735 -11.77 0.54 14.36
C GLY A 735 -12.48 1.01 13.08
N THR A 736 -13.81 1.07 13.17
CA THR A 736 -14.67 1.67 12.14
C THR A 736 -14.64 3.21 12.23
N GLY A 737 -13.47 3.76 12.51
CA GLY A 737 -13.21 5.18 12.67
C GLY A 737 -13.78 6.01 11.50
N THR A 738 -13.75 7.31 11.64
CA THR A 738 -14.26 8.23 10.63
C THR A 738 -13.74 7.91 9.24
N ASP A 739 -14.56 8.10 8.21
CA ASP A 739 -14.18 7.89 6.81
C ASP A 739 -12.82 8.57 6.47
N VAL A 740 -12.48 9.67 7.15
CA VAL A 740 -11.21 10.40 7.02
C VAL A 740 -9.99 9.59 7.50
N ALA A 741 -10.11 8.87 8.62
CA ALA A 741 -9.00 8.03 9.12
C ALA A 741 -8.75 6.82 8.21
N ILE A 742 -9.82 6.20 7.72
CA ILE A 742 -9.75 5.09 6.75
C ILE A 742 -9.10 5.57 5.45
N GLU A 743 -9.41 6.79 5.02
CA GLU A 743 -8.87 7.37 3.79
C GLU A 743 -7.39 7.77 3.92
N ALA A 744 -6.96 8.18 5.11
CA ALA A 744 -5.57 8.55 5.39
C ALA A 744 -4.65 7.35 5.64
N ALA A 745 -5.18 6.20 6.09
CA ALA A 745 -4.40 5.05 6.49
C ALA A 745 -4.02 4.13 5.30
N ASP A 746 -2.89 3.45 5.44
CA ASP A 746 -2.42 2.41 4.53
C ASP A 746 -3.01 1.02 4.89
N VAL A 747 -3.29 0.82 6.18
CA VAL A 747 -3.90 -0.40 6.72
C VAL A 747 -5.05 -0.01 7.64
N THR A 748 -6.22 -0.59 7.44
CA THR A 748 -7.38 -0.38 8.32
C THR A 748 -7.68 -1.68 9.07
N LEU A 749 -7.83 -1.57 10.38
CA LEU A 749 -8.13 -2.66 11.31
C LEU A 749 -9.58 -2.52 11.75
N ILE A 750 -10.48 -3.33 11.23
CA ILE A 750 -11.93 -3.18 11.42
C ILE A 750 -12.34 -3.46 12.87
N SER A 751 -11.68 -4.42 13.53
CA SER A 751 -12.03 -4.85 14.89
C SER A 751 -11.81 -3.83 15.99
N GLY A 752 -11.06 -2.75 15.74
CA GLY A 752 -10.72 -1.80 16.79
C GLY A 752 -9.67 -2.30 17.79
N SER A 753 -9.18 -3.51 17.62
CA SER A 753 -8.25 -4.21 18.52
C SER A 753 -6.79 -3.98 18.09
N LEU A 754 -5.90 -3.72 19.06
CA LEU A 754 -4.45 -3.65 18.82
C LEU A 754 -3.83 -4.98 18.38
N SER A 755 -4.49 -6.09 18.65
CA SER A 755 -4.09 -7.42 18.16
C SER A 755 -4.04 -7.45 16.63
N GLY A 756 -4.87 -6.65 15.95
CA GLY A 756 -4.88 -6.45 14.52
C GLY A 756 -3.56 -5.89 13.98
N VAL A 757 -2.91 -4.96 14.71
CA VAL A 757 -1.58 -4.41 14.34
C VAL A 757 -0.53 -5.51 14.28
N VAL A 758 -0.48 -6.34 15.33
CA VAL A 758 0.46 -7.48 15.39
C VAL A 758 0.22 -8.45 14.24
N THR A 759 -1.05 -8.73 13.96
CA THR A 759 -1.48 -9.64 12.90
C THR A 759 -1.14 -9.09 11.52
N ALA A 760 -1.34 -7.78 11.27
CA ALA A 760 -0.97 -7.11 10.03
C ALA A 760 0.54 -7.19 9.76
N ILE A 761 1.37 -6.92 10.76
CA ILE A 761 2.83 -7.00 10.63
C ILE A 761 3.29 -8.45 10.40
N ARG A 762 2.72 -9.43 11.12
CA ARG A 762 3.02 -10.86 10.91
C ARG A 762 2.63 -11.33 9.51
N LEU A 763 1.46 -10.92 9.02
CA LEU A 763 0.98 -11.20 7.68
C LEU A 763 1.91 -10.60 6.62
N SER A 764 2.30 -9.34 6.79
CA SER A 764 3.27 -8.66 5.92
C SER A 764 4.59 -9.42 5.87
N ARG A 765 5.18 -9.77 7.04
CA ARG A 765 6.42 -10.55 7.13
C ARG A 765 6.30 -11.93 6.46
N ALA A 766 5.16 -12.60 6.62
CA ALA A 766 4.90 -13.90 5.98
C ALA A 766 4.80 -13.77 4.46
N THR A 767 4.10 -12.74 3.98
CA THR A 767 3.92 -12.46 2.55
C THR A 767 5.26 -12.09 1.91
N MET A 768 6.03 -11.22 2.54
CA MET A 768 7.35 -10.82 2.02
C MET A 768 8.35 -11.97 2.01
N ARG A 769 8.33 -12.85 3.01
CA ARG A 769 9.12 -14.08 2.99
C ARG A 769 8.74 -14.98 1.83
N ASN A 770 7.44 -15.12 1.57
CA ASN A 770 6.93 -15.89 0.44
C ASN A 770 7.35 -15.29 -0.91
N ILE A 771 7.26 -13.96 -1.07
CA ILE A 771 7.73 -13.24 -2.27
C ILE A 771 9.23 -13.48 -2.50
N ARG A 772 10.07 -13.33 -1.47
CA ARG A 772 11.52 -13.56 -1.58
C ARG A 772 11.83 -15.01 -2.00
N GLN A 773 11.12 -15.99 -1.45
CA GLN A 773 11.24 -17.40 -1.86
C GLN A 773 10.82 -17.60 -3.31
N ASN A 774 9.72 -16.97 -3.74
CA ASN A 774 9.25 -17.05 -5.11
C ASN A 774 10.25 -16.44 -6.09
N LEU A 775 10.83 -15.28 -5.76
CA LEU A 775 11.89 -14.66 -6.56
C LEU A 775 13.14 -15.55 -6.64
N PHE A 776 13.51 -16.18 -5.55
CA PHE A 776 14.60 -17.14 -5.54
C PHE A 776 14.31 -18.30 -6.50
N PHE A 777 13.13 -18.95 -6.42
CA PHE A 777 12.76 -20.01 -7.34
C PHE A 777 12.67 -19.54 -8.79
N ALA A 778 12.19 -18.31 -9.04
CA ALA A 778 12.10 -17.76 -10.39
C ALA A 778 13.49 -17.52 -11.02
N LEU A 779 14.51 -17.19 -10.22
CA LEU A 779 15.83 -16.82 -10.71
C LEU A 779 16.85 -17.94 -10.71
N VAL A 780 16.77 -18.89 -9.77
CA VAL A 780 17.78 -19.95 -9.61
C VAL A 780 17.87 -20.86 -10.85
N TYR A 781 16.71 -21.19 -11.46
CA TYR A 781 16.69 -22.00 -12.67
C TYR A 781 17.43 -21.32 -13.84
N ASN A 782 17.27 -20.00 -13.96
CA ASN A 782 17.95 -19.21 -15.00
C ASN A 782 19.44 -19.05 -14.68
N ALA A 783 19.80 -18.72 -13.43
CA ALA A 783 21.18 -18.49 -13.03
C ALA A 783 22.06 -19.74 -13.19
N VAL A 784 21.50 -20.92 -12.92
CA VAL A 784 22.20 -22.20 -13.11
C VAL A 784 22.06 -22.69 -14.55
N GLY A 785 20.88 -22.55 -15.15
CA GLY A 785 20.56 -23.11 -16.45
C GLY A 785 21.25 -22.40 -17.61
N VAL A 786 21.44 -21.06 -17.58
CA VAL A 786 22.10 -20.32 -18.67
C VAL A 786 23.55 -20.76 -18.90
N PRO A 787 24.43 -20.86 -17.87
CA PRO A 787 25.76 -21.39 -18.04
C PRO A 787 25.79 -22.86 -18.54
N LEU A 788 24.88 -23.70 -18.03
CA LEU A 788 24.74 -25.08 -18.47
C LEU A 788 24.36 -25.17 -19.95
N ALA A 789 23.37 -24.38 -20.38
CA ALA A 789 22.94 -24.31 -21.78
C ALA A 789 24.04 -23.79 -22.72
N ALA A 790 24.81 -22.78 -22.23
CA ALA A 790 25.96 -22.26 -22.94
C ALA A 790 27.12 -23.27 -23.06
N GLY A 791 27.10 -24.38 -22.30
CA GLY A 791 28.07 -25.46 -22.38
C GLY A 791 29.22 -25.37 -21.39
N ALA A 792 29.05 -24.63 -20.26
CA ALA A 792 30.10 -24.45 -19.25
C ALA A 792 30.63 -25.78 -18.67
N LEU A 793 29.81 -26.83 -18.60
CA LEU A 793 30.17 -28.15 -18.09
C LEU A 793 30.62 -29.14 -19.19
N TYR A 794 30.51 -28.78 -20.47
CA TYR A 794 30.87 -29.65 -21.56
C TYR A 794 32.36 -30.06 -21.56
N PRO A 795 33.33 -29.15 -21.33
CA PRO A 795 34.73 -29.51 -21.30
C PRO A 795 35.12 -30.49 -20.19
N LEU A 796 34.34 -30.50 -19.06
CA LEU A 796 34.64 -31.34 -17.90
C LEU A 796 33.92 -32.69 -17.95
N TRP A 797 32.66 -32.72 -18.37
CA TRP A 797 31.81 -33.91 -18.27
C TRP A 797 31.04 -34.25 -19.54
N GLY A 798 31.23 -33.51 -20.63
CA GLY A 798 30.49 -33.73 -21.88
C GLY A 798 28.97 -33.35 -21.73
N LEU A 799 28.56 -32.69 -20.63
CA LEU A 799 27.17 -32.40 -20.36
C LEU A 799 26.70 -31.18 -21.17
N ARG A 800 25.58 -31.35 -21.85
CA ARG A 800 24.87 -30.31 -22.59
C ARG A 800 23.40 -30.24 -22.13
N LEU A 801 22.84 -29.06 -22.06
CA LEU A 801 21.45 -28.91 -21.78
C LEU A 801 20.65 -28.89 -23.08
N SER A 802 19.77 -29.89 -23.28
CA SER A 802 18.88 -29.86 -24.45
C SER A 802 17.76 -28.80 -24.27
N PRO A 803 17.26 -28.21 -25.39
CA PRO A 803 16.14 -27.27 -25.34
C PRO A 803 14.87 -27.83 -24.68
N ILE A 804 14.65 -29.15 -24.78
CA ILE A 804 13.54 -29.85 -24.15
C ILE A 804 13.66 -29.82 -22.62
N ILE A 805 14.85 -30.16 -22.09
CA ILE A 805 15.11 -30.10 -20.64
C ILE A 805 15.02 -28.65 -20.15
N ALA A 806 15.53 -27.69 -20.94
CA ALA A 806 15.39 -26.26 -20.62
C ALA A 806 13.92 -25.86 -20.49
N ALA A 807 13.05 -26.25 -21.42
CA ALA A 807 11.62 -25.95 -21.37
C ALA A 807 10.92 -26.63 -20.18
N ALA A 808 11.27 -27.88 -19.88
CA ALA A 808 10.75 -28.58 -18.70
C ALA A 808 11.17 -27.90 -17.39
N ALA A 809 12.43 -27.48 -17.28
CA ALA A 809 12.91 -26.71 -16.12
C ALA A 809 12.16 -25.39 -15.93
N MET A 810 11.83 -24.67 -17.02
CA MET A 810 11.04 -23.44 -16.95
C MET A 810 9.60 -23.67 -16.54
N ALA A 811 8.95 -24.75 -17.02
CA ALA A 811 7.63 -25.16 -16.55
C ALA A 811 7.66 -25.50 -15.04
N LEU A 812 8.71 -26.18 -14.58
CA LEU A 812 8.91 -26.53 -13.17
C LEU A 812 9.15 -25.30 -12.31
N SER A 813 9.89 -24.30 -12.81
CA SER A 813 10.08 -23.00 -12.16
C SER A 813 8.75 -22.33 -11.88
N SER A 814 7.87 -22.23 -12.87
CA SER A 814 6.50 -21.65 -12.70
C SER A 814 5.67 -22.45 -11.70
N LEU A 815 5.73 -23.78 -11.76
CA LEU A 815 5.02 -24.66 -10.80
C LEU A 815 5.53 -24.45 -9.36
N SER A 816 6.85 -24.30 -9.19
CA SER A 816 7.47 -24.05 -7.89
C SER A 816 6.95 -22.75 -7.26
N VAL A 817 6.89 -21.66 -8.03
CA VAL A 817 6.36 -20.37 -7.58
C VAL A 817 4.88 -20.45 -7.21
N VAL A 818 4.03 -21.05 -8.06
CA VAL A 818 2.59 -21.23 -7.80
C VAL A 818 2.35 -22.07 -6.55
N THR A 819 3.10 -23.17 -6.40
CA THR A 819 2.98 -24.06 -5.23
C THR A 819 3.39 -23.34 -3.95
N ASN A 820 4.53 -22.61 -3.98
CA ASN A 820 4.99 -21.87 -2.82
C ASN A 820 4.04 -20.72 -2.43
N ALA A 821 3.53 -19.96 -3.40
CA ALA A 821 2.54 -18.92 -3.16
C ALA A 821 1.25 -19.50 -2.56
N SER A 822 0.83 -20.69 -3.00
CA SER A 822 -0.33 -21.39 -2.46
C SER A 822 -0.15 -21.81 -0.99
N ARG A 823 1.07 -21.99 -0.50
CA ARG A 823 1.33 -22.27 0.94
C ARG A 823 0.86 -21.13 1.83
N LEU A 824 0.89 -19.86 1.34
CA LEU A 824 0.42 -18.71 2.10
C LEU A 824 -1.09 -18.78 2.39
N ARG A 825 -1.88 -19.54 1.62
CA ARG A 825 -3.29 -19.82 1.92
C ARG A 825 -3.50 -20.54 3.25
N ARG A 826 -2.50 -21.29 3.74
CA ARG A 826 -2.52 -22.00 5.03
C ARG A 826 -2.10 -21.11 6.20
N TRP A 827 -1.74 -19.86 5.95
CA TRP A 827 -1.43 -18.93 7.02
C TRP A 827 -2.70 -18.60 7.82
N HIS A 828 -2.57 -18.57 9.14
CA HIS A 828 -3.62 -18.17 10.07
C HIS A 828 -3.06 -17.19 11.10
N PRO A 829 -3.87 -16.23 11.58
CA PRO A 829 -3.51 -15.39 12.72
C PRO A 829 -3.13 -16.27 13.92
N GLN A 830 -2.04 -15.94 14.56
CA GLN A 830 -1.63 -16.62 15.79
C GLN A 830 -2.19 -15.86 17.00
N PRO A 831 -2.74 -16.53 18.00
CA PRO A 831 -3.22 -15.88 19.20
C PRO A 831 -2.08 -15.09 19.86
N LEU A 832 -2.44 -14.00 20.50
CA LEU A 832 -1.49 -13.23 21.30
C LEU A 832 -1.10 -14.06 22.52
N PRO A 833 0.16 -14.00 22.94
CA PRO A 833 0.58 -14.65 24.17
C PRO A 833 0.00 -13.90 25.36
N GLU A 834 -0.43 -14.61 26.38
CA GLU A 834 -0.76 -14.01 27.66
C GLU A 834 0.46 -13.23 28.16
N ALA A 835 0.27 -11.96 28.43
CA ALA A 835 1.30 -11.09 28.97
C ALA A 835 0.81 -10.51 30.29
N GLN A 836 1.66 -10.59 31.29
CA GLN A 836 1.42 -9.85 32.54
C GLN A 836 1.93 -8.42 32.36
N PRO A 837 1.27 -7.42 32.98
CA PRO A 837 1.76 -6.06 32.96
C PRO A 837 3.21 -6.00 33.45
N ALA A 838 4.11 -5.56 32.61
CA ALA A 838 5.49 -5.35 33.01
C ALA A 838 5.57 -3.98 33.69
N HIS A 839 5.98 -3.94 34.95
CA HIS A 839 6.27 -2.69 35.66
C HIS A 839 7.60 -2.10 35.11
N SER A 840 7.58 -1.62 33.86
CA SER A 840 8.70 -0.84 33.33
C SER A 840 8.51 0.63 33.73
N ARG A 841 9.62 1.33 34.02
CA ARG A 841 9.57 2.80 34.12
C ARG A 841 9.74 3.36 32.71
N PRO A 842 8.68 3.88 32.10
CA PRO A 842 8.79 4.43 30.75
C PRO A 842 9.67 5.69 30.74
N ARG A 843 10.41 5.87 29.65
CA ARG A 843 11.11 7.14 29.37
C ARG A 843 10.07 8.10 28.82
N VAL A 844 9.75 9.13 29.59
CA VAL A 844 8.81 10.18 29.19
C VAL A 844 9.59 11.35 28.61
N GLU A 845 9.18 11.77 27.42
CA GLU A 845 9.73 12.92 26.72
C GLU A 845 8.58 13.93 26.51
N THR A 846 8.71 15.15 27.04
CA THR A 846 7.72 16.21 26.80
C THR A 846 8.04 16.99 25.53
N PHE A 847 7.05 17.58 24.91
CA PHE A 847 7.25 18.40 23.72
C PHE A 847 8.19 19.61 24.00
N ALA A 848 8.09 20.21 25.18
CA ALA A 848 8.94 21.33 25.62
C ALA A 848 10.41 20.94 25.76
N ASP A 849 10.70 19.78 26.37
CA ASP A 849 12.09 19.30 26.54
C ASP A 849 12.75 19.02 25.18
N ARG A 850 11.97 18.53 24.22
CA ARG A 850 12.47 18.18 22.87
C ARG A 850 12.75 19.41 22.02
N SER A 851 11.88 20.41 22.07
CA SER A 851 12.09 21.67 21.33
C SER A 851 13.34 22.43 21.81
N GLN A 852 13.71 22.28 23.10
CA GLN A 852 14.96 22.82 23.63
C GLN A 852 16.20 22.00 23.17
N ALA A 853 16.07 20.69 23.08
CA ALA A 853 17.16 19.81 22.63
C ALA A 853 17.47 20.03 21.13
N ASP A 854 16.45 20.17 20.29
CA ASP A 854 16.63 20.48 18.87
C ASP A 854 17.22 21.89 18.65
N GLY A 855 16.83 22.87 19.47
CA GLY A 855 17.43 24.20 19.47
C GLY A 855 18.91 24.19 19.86
N THR A 856 19.32 23.32 20.79
CA THR A 856 20.72 23.14 21.20
C THR A 856 21.52 22.28 20.23
N ALA A 857 20.91 21.28 19.58
CA ALA A 857 21.54 20.46 18.55
C ALA A 857 21.77 21.24 17.24
N ALA A 858 20.84 22.11 16.86
CA ALA A 858 21.02 23.04 15.74
C ALA A 858 22.17 24.06 16.03
N ALA A 859 22.35 24.42 17.30
CA ALA A 859 23.48 25.28 17.72
C ALA A 859 24.83 24.52 17.81
N ALA A 860 24.80 23.18 18.08
CA ALA A 860 26.01 22.36 18.20
C ALA A 860 26.47 21.74 16.85
N GLY A 861 25.59 21.66 15.85
CA GLY A 861 25.88 21.07 14.53
C GLY A 861 26.65 21.97 13.55
N HIS A 862 26.95 23.20 13.90
CA HIS A 862 27.66 24.17 13.05
C HIS A 862 29.04 24.57 13.57
N GLU A 863 29.75 23.70 14.31
CA GLU A 863 31.18 23.86 14.52
C GLU A 863 31.98 23.26 13.37
N HIS A 864 31.92 23.88 12.18
CA HIS A 864 32.98 23.77 11.21
C HIS A 864 34.07 24.83 11.52
N HIS A 865 35.24 24.33 11.85
CA HIS A 865 36.44 25.09 11.95
C HIS A 865 36.61 26.08 10.79
N HIS A 866 36.45 27.38 11.06
CA HIS A 866 37.09 28.45 10.32
C HIS A 866 37.90 29.32 11.26
N PRO A 867 39.10 29.71 10.87
CA PRO A 867 39.98 30.46 11.73
C PRO A 867 39.42 31.86 12.02
N ALA A 868 39.62 32.30 13.27
CA ALA A 868 39.18 33.54 13.80
C ALA A 868 39.58 34.74 12.92
N SER A 869 38.61 35.47 12.40
CA SER A 869 38.73 36.86 12.02
C SER A 869 37.82 37.71 12.90
N ARG A 870 38.47 38.57 13.69
CA ARG A 870 37.81 39.62 14.47
C ARG A 870 37.20 40.64 13.52
N GLY A 871 35.87 40.84 13.60
CA GLY A 871 35.19 41.92 12.88
C GLY A 871 33.78 42.09 13.37
N GLY A 872 33.51 43.12 14.19
CA GLY A 872 32.21 43.38 14.79
C GLY A 872 31.24 44.05 13.82
N GLY A 873 29.95 43.87 14.05
CA GLY A 873 28.96 44.89 13.83
C GLY A 873 28.10 44.86 12.56
N HIS A 874 27.72 43.71 12.01
CA HIS A 874 26.85 43.68 10.82
C HIS A 874 25.55 42.87 10.91
N ALA A 875 25.21 42.30 12.06
CA ALA A 875 23.95 41.54 12.22
C ALA A 875 22.77 42.47 12.53
N VAL A 876 21.68 42.36 11.82
CA VAL A 876 20.40 43.06 12.05
C VAL A 876 19.28 42.05 12.13
N THR A 877 18.22 42.39 12.88
CA THR A 877 17.03 41.54 13.04
C THR A 877 16.03 41.80 11.94
N ASP A 878 15.57 40.74 11.27
CA ASP A 878 14.47 40.79 10.30
C ASP A 878 13.19 41.21 11.07
N PRO A 879 12.52 42.32 10.69
CA PRO A 879 11.38 42.87 11.44
C PRO A 879 10.12 42.00 11.35
N VAL A 880 10.04 41.08 10.39
CA VAL A 880 8.87 40.23 10.17
C VAL A 880 8.95 38.94 10.99
N CYS A 881 10.09 38.26 10.98
CA CYS A 881 10.25 36.94 11.61
C CYS A 881 11.21 36.93 12.81
N GLY A 882 11.90 38.03 13.11
CA GLY A 882 12.82 38.14 14.26
C GLY A 882 14.18 37.48 14.07
N MET A 883 14.49 36.92 12.90
CA MET A 883 15.79 36.29 12.63
C MET A 883 16.93 37.30 12.48
N GLN A 884 18.14 36.95 12.96
CA GLN A 884 19.33 37.71 12.74
C GLN A 884 19.86 37.53 11.31
N VAL A 885 20.02 38.63 10.59
CA VAL A 885 20.47 38.66 9.18
C VAL A 885 21.72 39.49 9.09
N ASP A 886 22.76 39.04 8.41
CA ASP A 886 23.94 39.82 8.14
C ASP A 886 23.66 40.84 7.02
N ARG A 887 23.88 42.12 7.29
CA ARG A 887 23.62 43.21 6.35
C ARG A 887 24.35 43.06 5.02
N THR A 888 25.48 42.36 5.00
CA THR A 888 26.33 42.25 3.81
C THR A 888 25.92 41.06 2.92
N THR A 889 25.19 40.08 3.47
CA THR A 889 24.76 38.87 2.76
C THR A 889 23.24 38.78 2.57
N ALA A 890 22.48 39.74 3.14
CA ALA A 890 21.03 39.80 2.96
C ALA A 890 20.65 39.98 1.49
N THR A 891 19.93 39.02 0.94
CA THR A 891 19.48 39.05 -0.46
C THR A 891 18.35 40.02 -0.71
N GLU A 892 17.56 40.34 0.33
CA GLU A 892 16.42 41.26 0.25
C GLU A 892 16.56 42.41 1.28
N HIS A 893 16.30 43.64 0.84
CA HIS A 893 16.25 44.81 1.70
C HIS A 893 15.22 45.81 1.19
N ARG A 894 14.67 46.64 2.11
CA ARG A 894 13.75 47.74 1.78
C ARG A 894 14.21 49.00 2.46
N GLN A 895 14.13 50.09 1.72
CA GLN A 895 14.49 51.42 2.23
C GLN A 895 13.22 52.24 2.46
N THR A 896 12.97 52.66 3.71
CA THR A 896 11.81 53.46 4.09
C THR A 896 12.30 54.79 4.69
N GLU A 897 11.38 55.72 4.97
CA GLU A 897 11.70 56.97 5.66
C GLU A 897 12.29 56.73 7.06
N HIS A 898 12.08 55.53 7.64
CA HIS A 898 12.55 55.17 8.97
C HIS A 898 13.83 54.35 8.99
N GLY A 899 14.41 54.02 7.82
CA GLY A 899 15.69 53.29 7.70
C GLY A 899 15.68 52.16 6.69
N THR A 900 16.79 51.44 6.64
CA THR A 900 16.94 50.23 5.77
C THR A 900 16.71 48.98 6.60
N TYR A 901 15.71 48.19 6.20
CA TYR A 901 15.37 46.89 6.77
C TYR A 901 15.94 45.79 5.90
N HIS A 902 16.49 44.75 6.53
CA HIS A 902 17.07 43.59 5.86
C HIS A 902 16.27 42.36 6.22
N PHE A 903 15.99 41.47 5.24
CA PHE A 903 15.14 40.33 5.41
C PHE A 903 15.87 39.01 5.14
N CYS A 904 15.50 37.96 5.87
CA CYS A 904 16.08 36.65 5.73
C CYS A 904 15.59 35.93 4.45
N SER A 905 14.47 36.37 3.86
CA SER A 905 13.88 35.79 2.67
C SER A 905 13.00 36.77 1.89
N ALA A 906 12.75 36.46 0.61
CA ALA A 906 11.80 37.20 -0.22
C ALA A 906 10.36 37.15 0.34
N HIS A 907 10.00 36.13 1.10
CA HIS A 907 8.70 36.02 1.76
C HIS A 907 8.54 37.08 2.86
N CYS A 908 9.54 37.26 3.71
CA CYS A 908 9.51 38.29 4.75
C CYS A 908 9.52 39.69 4.12
N ALA A 909 10.28 39.92 3.06
CA ALA A 909 10.26 41.20 2.34
C ALA A 909 8.86 41.51 1.75
N ALA A 910 8.19 40.51 1.15
CA ALA A 910 6.82 40.64 0.61
C ALA A 910 5.77 40.88 1.72
N ALA A 911 5.91 40.21 2.86
CA ALA A 911 5.03 40.43 4.02
C ALA A 911 5.21 41.85 4.62
N PHE A 912 6.42 42.37 4.62
CA PHE A 912 6.72 43.76 5.01
C PHE A 912 6.13 44.77 4.02
N ASP A 913 6.26 44.53 2.71
CA ASP A 913 5.74 45.37 1.63
C ASP A 913 4.18 45.44 1.67
N ALA A 914 3.51 44.42 2.16
CA ALA A 914 2.05 44.36 2.29
C ALA A 914 1.51 45.24 3.41
N ASP A 915 2.23 45.43 4.52
CA ASP A 915 1.82 46.23 5.67
C ASP A 915 3.08 46.73 6.44
N PRO A 916 3.81 47.75 5.92
CA PRO A 916 5.04 48.22 6.53
C PRO A 916 4.85 48.82 7.95
N ASP A 917 3.71 49.49 8.19
CA ASP A 917 3.42 50.14 9.47
C ASP A 917 3.32 49.18 10.64
N ARG A 918 2.91 47.97 10.38
CA ARG A 918 2.82 46.86 11.36
C ARG A 918 4.20 46.50 11.94
N TYR A 919 5.26 46.64 11.15
CA TYR A 919 6.61 46.17 11.48
C TYR A 919 7.60 47.32 11.78
N THR A 920 7.16 48.56 11.62
CA THR A 920 7.98 49.77 11.87
C THR A 920 7.57 50.52 13.15
N ALA A 921 6.50 50.12 13.83
CA ALA A 921 6.04 50.75 15.07
C ALA A 921 7.05 50.55 16.23
N PRO A 922 7.41 51.57 16.99
CA PRO A 922 8.35 51.43 18.11
C PRO A 922 7.70 50.66 19.25
N THR A 923 8.27 49.47 19.62
CA THR A 923 7.89 48.77 20.84
C THR A 923 8.22 49.59 22.08
N HIS A 924 7.20 50.14 22.72
CA HIS A 924 7.31 50.76 24.05
C HIS A 924 7.57 49.69 25.12
N GLY A 925 8.71 49.76 25.82
CA GLY A 925 8.92 49.03 27.05
C GLY A 925 10.39 48.74 27.38
N GLY A 926 11.13 49.69 27.89
CA GLY A 926 12.43 49.48 28.50
C GLY A 926 12.99 50.82 29.04
N THR A 927 12.95 50.99 30.34
CA THR A 927 13.40 52.13 31.14
C THR A 927 14.86 52.54 30.87
N PRO A 928 15.22 53.84 30.96
CA PRO A 928 16.59 54.31 30.79
C PRO A 928 17.37 54.34 32.12
N GLU A 929 18.55 53.82 32.14
CA GLU A 929 19.63 54.23 33.05
C GLU A 929 20.82 54.52 32.14
N GLY A 930 21.39 55.65 32.08
CA GLY A 930 21.96 56.59 33.07
C GLY A 930 23.40 56.70 32.75
N ASP A 931 23.79 57.83 32.11
CA ASP A 931 25.04 58.68 32.23
C ASP A 931 26.38 58.03 32.66
N GLU A 932 27.41 58.30 32.02
CA GLU A 932 28.32 59.34 31.59
C GLU A 932 29.82 58.92 31.75
N PRO A 933 30.83 59.68 31.52
CA PRO A 933 31.67 59.65 30.32
C PRO A 933 33.18 59.45 30.69
N ARG A 934 33.90 58.94 29.76
CA ARG A 934 35.26 59.41 29.45
C ARG A 934 35.95 58.62 28.34
#